data_5316211d97915f2f0d43c4e48c1e23d9
#
_entry.id   5316211d97915f2f0d43c4e48c1e23d9
#
_cell.length_a   1.000
_cell.length_b   1.000
_cell.length_c   1.000
_cell.angle_alpha   90.00
_cell.angle_beta   90.00
_cell.angle_gamma   90.00
#
_symmetry.space_group_name_H-M   'P 1'
#
loop_
_entity.id
_entity.type
_entity.pdbx_description
1 polymer ?
#
loop_
_entity_poly.entity_id
_entity_poly.type
_entity_poly.pdbx_seq_one_letter_code
_entity_poly.pdbx_strand_id
1 'polypeptide(L)'
;MGPPPVVTGISPKEGPPGTRVTIRGEFLGISATDLVGLKICGCDCLLSAEWKSINKIVARSGPCKGRGDIIVSTRSGGEGTSTVQFRGYHESIGPVKESAVWVEEAAPPPLPWGRRPMSPTAYTPPDPLGLSTEGDECKFPEEDLNELFPEGSGKLSDENFQPGWYLLEHHSNTSFEDLKAGMVFLQRKVESQKEGQLSFLKANTGAVMDQLDRLVLLKNMYEEDHRKNGKEPLPSLQAAIEESISLADSLFSEILSRKANADKTREALSLLTRHKFLFQLPASIDKNIRKKEYDLVVNDYTRVKNLFGNTDVKLFQKILDEVDKKIEELKDNLYKRIKSMPCNVQEQTKYIRLLISLNWEGDAAWVAITTRKEYLMSLMNKVRDHFKQKEEQENGEKGKRRGRDAVGGESDTCAVRSAWCACASGALAGELHALWPLARRYFAGDLAGEPNEPRRHAELKEMIIAAVELFSEHMRACLLSSGSSSNMGLEATRSRLLSNLRHLREAYESLIKLDLPSQPLSIVEKVIFEYRVHGMTLFLQRAHKQVKSLADRETWKIVQYSDYGAITNLPSLLETTMEECLSSIHKCVLASGRRESPLLAEGSEPLNILQKHTQQILLAFVSVVEKLALHSEDADFNHSSLSVALEQALEEAEGGARTWQQRLLISAANAQYTRRVTLNNIAAVFDSNGFPKPTLALTTTKEALSNLESSIAETYLEQKGDPLVDTIEPSMYMGRSKIDPDTLVDDARPYVYEIINNLIAVHAEVDSICGCGSSRYVRDICEIVCEEVARLSACVAPHSRATAFRARLECGLLRLATANHLTRKAENYLAQSLSGLPPLDNADDKKHLETAMQRFKKRMELQLVSLNCNVETV
;
A
#
# COMPACT_ATOMS: atom_id res chain seq x y z
N MET A 1 12.14 -19.65 35.18
CA MET A 1 12.91 -18.40 35.05
C MET A 1 14.38 -18.79 35.00
N GLY A 2 15.11 -18.23 34.04
CA GLY A 2 16.57 -18.41 33.90
C GLY A 2 17.31 -17.63 35.00
N PRO A 3 18.62 -17.82 35.17
CA PRO A 3 19.40 -17.04 36.10
C PRO A 3 19.41 -15.55 35.71
N PRO A 4 19.39 -14.62 36.70
CA PRO A 4 19.40 -13.19 36.44
C PRO A 4 20.67 -12.76 35.69
N PRO A 5 20.60 -11.75 34.82
CA PRO A 5 21.75 -11.22 34.09
C PRO A 5 22.74 -10.59 35.07
N VAL A 6 24.04 -10.88 34.88
CA VAL A 6 25.11 -10.34 35.69
C VAL A 6 26.11 -9.62 34.79
N VAL A 7 26.31 -8.33 35.01
CA VAL A 7 27.29 -7.53 34.27
C VAL A 7 28.64 -7.59 34.99
N THR A 8 29.65 -8.17 34.35
CA THR A 8 30.97 -8.39 34.93
C THR A 8 32.02 -7.40 34.41
N GLY A 9 31.81 -6.74 33.28
CA GLY A 9 32.75 -5.83 32.69
C GLY A 9 32.12 -4.81 31.76
N ILE A 10 32.73 -3.62 31.69
CA ILE A 10 32.37 -2.55 30.78
C ILE A 10 33.58 -1.91 30.14
N SER A 11 33.44 -1.44 28.91
CA SER A 11 34.49 -0.69 28.22
C SER A 11 33.86 0.32 27.25
N PRO A 12 34.22 1.61 27.36
CA PRO A 12 35.00 2.28 28.39
C PRO A 12 34.27 2.33 29.73
N LYS A 13 34.98 2.61 30.83
CA LYS A 13 34.44 2.72 32.19
C LYS A 13 33.87 4.12 32.50
N GLU A 14 34.20 5.10 31.67
CA GLU A 14 33.76 6.49 31.82
C GLU A 14 33.64 7.14 30.44
N GLY A 15 32.81 8.18 30.35
CA GLY A 15 32.64 8.94 29.11
C GLY A 15 31.52 9.96 29.19
N PRO A 16 31.50 10.93 28.23
CA PRO A 16 30.42 11.89 28.08
C PRO A 16 29.14 11.23 27.55
N PRO A 17 28.00 11.92 27.53
CA PRO A 17 26.76 11.44 26.92
C PRO A 17 26.96 10.98 25.46
N GLY A 18 26.36 9.87 25.08
CA GLY A 18 26.52 9.29 23.74
C GLY A 18 27.73 8.34 23.58
N THR A 19 28.54 8.15 24.62
CA THR A 19 29.65 7.22 24.61
C THR A 19 29.20 5.80 24.30
N ARG A 20 29.82 5.16 23.33
CA ARG A 20 29.53 3.75 22.98
C ARG A 20 30.18 2.81 24.02
N VAL A 21 29.31 2.21 24.83
CA VAL A 21 29.73 1.32 25.93
C VAL A 21 29.49 -0.13 25.52
N THR A 22 30.52 -0.94 25.63
CA THR A 22 30.41 -2.39 25.47
C THR A 22 30.25 -3.02 26.85
N ILE A 23 29.11 -3.68 27.08
CA ILE A 23 28.76 -4.37 28.30
C ILE A 23 29.07 -5.85 28.12
N ARG A 24 29.82 -6.43 29.05
CA ARG A 24 30.12 -7.85 29.08
C ARG A 24 29.56 -8.44 30.38
N GLY A 25 29.06 -9.65 30.29
CA GLY A 25 28.46 -10.31 31.43
C GLY A 25 28.00 -11.72 31.10
N GLU A 26 27.31 -12.30 32.03
CA GLU A 26 26.72 -13.61 31.90
C GLU A 26 25.19 -13.48 31.88
N PHE A 27 24.52 -14.33 31.10
CA PHE A 27 23.06 -14.37 30.97
C PHE A 27 22.43 -13.05 30.49
N LEU A 28 23.07 -12.30 29.59
CA LEU A 28 22.60 -11.03 29.08
C LEU A 28 21.47 -11.17 28.02
N GLY A 29 20.73 -12.26 28.06
CA GLY A 29 19.62 -12.59 27.15
C GLY A 29 19.98 -13.65 26.11
N ILE A 30 18.98 -14.46 25.73
CA ILE A 30 19.14 -15.55 24.74
C ILE A 30 19.04 -15.02 23.31
N SER A 31 18.30 -13.92 23.10
CA SER A 31 18.09 -13.27 21.80
C SER A 31 17.94 -11.75 21.97
N ALA A 32 17.99 -11.02 20.87
CA ALA A 32 17.76 -9.57 20.89
C ALA A 32 16.38 -9.19 21.44
N THR A 33 15.36 -10.03 21.25
CA THR A 33 13.99 -9.83 21.74
C THR A 33 13.81 -10.15 23.22
N ASP A 34 14.79 -10.79 23.84
CA ASP A 34 14.80 -11.14 25.26
C ASP A 34 15.24 -9.95 26.14
N LEU A 35 15.98 -9.00 25.56
CA LEU A 35 16.40 -7.76 26.24
C LEU A 35 15.21 -6.79 26.34
N VAL A 36 14.71 -6.57 27.56
CA VAL A 36 13.52 -5.73 27.82
C VAL A 36 13.90 -4.38 28.40
N GLY A 37 15.05 -4.27 29.08
CA GLY A 37 15.51 -3.03 29.68
C GLY A 37 17.02 -2.95 29.78
N LEU A 38 17.58 -1.75 29.62
CA LEU A 38 18.98 -1.45 29.86
C LEU A 38 19.09 -0.04 30.45
N LYS A 39 19.53 0.06 31.68
CA LYS A 39 19.83 1.35 32.35
C LYS A 39 21.32 1.49 32.62
N ILE A 40 21.90 2.62 32.25
CA ILE A 40 23.29 2.99 32.54
C ILE A 40 23.26 4.26 33.39
N CYS A 41 23.79 4.22 34.61
CA CYS A 41 23.74 5.33 35.56
C CYS A 41 22.32 5.91 35.77
N GLY A 42 21.30 5.06 35.81
CA GLY A 42 19.91 5.48 35.94
C GLY A 42 19.20 5.94 34.66
N CYS A 43 19.93 6.17 33.57
CA CYS A 43 19.36 6.55 32.29
C CYS A 43 18.97 5.30 31.47
N ASP A 44 17.78 5.31 30.89
CA ASP A 44 17.33 4.24 29.98
C ASP A 44 18.08 4.35 28.64
N CYS A 45 18.78 3.28 28.28
CA CYS A 45 19.61 3.18 27.08
C CYS A 45 19.15 2.05 26.15
N LEU A 46 17.95 1.48 26.37
CA LEU A 46 17.43 0.34 25.62
C LEU A 46 17.33 0.64 24.12
N LEU A 47 16.88 1.84 23.74
CA LEU A 47 16.74 2.23 22.34
C LEU A 47 18.07 2.26 21.56
N SER A 48 19.19 2.44 22.27
CA SER A 48 20.55 2.44 21.69
C SER A 48 21.28 1.11 21.85
N ALA A 49 20.60 0.13 22.46
CA ALA A 49 21.21 -1.16 22.80
C ALA A 49 21.18 -2.12 21.61
N GLU A 50 22.33 -2.62 21.24
CA GLU A 50 22.51 -3.70 20.28
C GLU A 50 22.91 -4.97 21.01
N TRP A 51 22.06 -5.95 21.07
CA TRP A 51 22.41 -7.27 21.57
C TRP A 51 23.30 -8.00 20.55
N LYS A 52 24.49 -8.42 20.94
CA LYS A 52 25.44 -9.10 20.06
C LYS A 52 25.60 -10.60 20.38
N SER A 53 25.51 -10.96 21.62
CA SER A 53 25.59 -12.35 22.07
C SER A 53 25.12 -12.46 23.53
N ILE A 54 24.90 -13.67 23.99
CA ILE A 54 24.52 -13.99 25.37
C ILE A 54 25.45 -13.36 26.45
N ASN A 55 26.65 -12.97 26.06
CA ASN A 55 27.66 -12.37 26.95
C ASN A 55 28.05 -10.94 26.56
N LYS A 56 27.42 -10.33 25.56
CA LYS A 56 27.82 -9.01 25.05
C LYS A 56 26.65 -8.18 24.53
N ILE A 57 26.51 -6.99 25.10
CA ILE A 57 25.62 -5.92 24.63
C ILE A 57 26.45 -4.66 24.34
N VAL A 58 26.06 -3.90 23.33
CA VAL A 58 26.68 -2.60 23.02
C VAL A 58 25.57 -1.55 23.06
N ALA A 59 25.76 -0.47 23.79
CA ALA A 59 24.81 0.61 23.91
C ALA A 59 25.49 1.98 23.95
N ARG A 60 24.73 3.04 23.78
CA ARG A 60 25.23 4.41 23.99
C ARG A 60 24.73 4.93 25.33
N SER A 61 25.64 5.55 26.12
CA SER A 61 25.29 6.15 27.41
C SER A 61 24.33 7.34 27.21
N GLY A 62 23.33 7.45 28.07
CA GLY A 62 22.49 8.62 28.16
C GLY A 62 23.16 9.80 28.89
N PRO A 63 22.47 10.94 29.05
CA PRO A 63 22.98 12.09 29.80
C PRO A 63 23.01 11.76 31.29
N CYS A 64 24.13 11.29 31.80
CA CYS A 64 24.34 10.95 33.21
C CYS A 64 25.54 11.68 33.79
N LYS A 65 25.48 11.98 35.10
CA LYS A 65 26.55 12.64 35.84
C LYS A 65 26.85 11.84 37.10
N GLY A 66 28.09 11.49 37.29
CA GLY A 66 28.54 10.72 38.45
C GLY A 66 28.72 9.23 38.13
N ARG A 67 28.87 8.40 39.17
CA ARG A 67 29.03 6.94 39.08
C ARG A 67 27.67 6.28 39.29
N GLY A 68 27.32 5.32 38.48
CA GLY A 68 26.10 4.55 38.62
C GLY A 68 26.21 3.15 38.05
N ASP A 69 25.34 2.32 38.50
CA ASP A 69 25.28 0.91 38.12
C ASP A 69 24.66 0.72 36.73
N ILE A 70 24.90 -0.45 36.16
CA ILE A 70 24.33 -0.88 34.89
C ILE A 70 23.32 -1.97 35.19
N ILE A 71 22.07 -1.74 34.91
CA ILE A 71 20.97 -2.67 35.15
C ILE A 71 20.51 -3.21 33.80
N VAL A 72 20.58 -4.51 33.63
CA VAL A 72 20.09 -5.22 32.46
C VAL A 72 18.87 -6.02 32.85
N SER A 73 17.77 -5.83 32.13
CA SER A 73 16.52 -6.55 32.36
C SER A 73 16.22 -7.43 31.15
N THR A 74 16.07 -8.73 31.37
CA THR A 74 15.73 -9.72 30.35
C THR A 74 14.38 -10.38 30.67
N ARG A 75 13.67 -10.78 29.63
CA ARG A 75 12.38 -11.47 29.78
C ARG A 75 12.55 -12.85 30.42
N SER A 76 13.66 -13.52 30.13
CA SER A 76 13.98 -14.88 30.61
C SER A 76 14.55 -14.91 32.03
N GLY A 77 15.35 -13.90 32.46
CA GLY A 77 16.07 -13.89 33.74
C GLY A 77 15.68 -12.76 34.71
N GLY A 78 14.80 -11.83 34.29
CA GLY A 78 14.42 -10.66 35.10
C GLY A 78 15.49 -9.59 35.15
N GLU A 79 15.53 -8.77 36.20
CA GLU A 79 16.50 -7.70 36.40
C GLU A 79 17.81 -8.22 37.03
N GLY A 80 18.91 -7.81 36.46
CA GLY A 80 20.23 -8.15 36.95
C GLY A 80 20.99 -6.93 37.47
N THR A 81 21.94 -7.17 38.35
CA THR A 81 22.83 -6.17 38.94
C THR A 81 24.23 -6.20 38.30
N SER A 82 24.93 -5.09 38.35
CA SER A 82 26.31 -5.01 37.88
C SER A 82 27.34 -5.01 39.02
N THR A 83 28.44 -5.69 38.80
CA THR A 83 29.64 -5.60 39.68
C THR A 83 30.55 -4.42 39.31
N VAL A 84 30.23 -3.72 38.21
CA VAL A 84 31.04 -2.61 37.66
C VAL A 84 30.14 -1.39 37.45
N GLN A 85 30.71 -0.21 37.72
CA GLN A 85 29.99 1.07 37.59
C GLN A 85 30.52 1.83 36.38
N PHE A 86 29.60 2.58 35.72
CA PHE A 86 29.95 3.53 34.69
C PHE A 86 30.02 4.96 35.29
N ARG A 87 30.98 5.75 34.90
CA ARG A 87 31.13 7.15 35.29
C ARG A 87 30.79 8.06 34.14
N GLY A 88 29.62 8.71 34.23
CA GLY A 88 29.22 9.76 33.31
C GLY A 88 29.77 11.11 33.74
N TYR A 89 30.29 11.88 32.81
CA TYR A 89 30.72 13.27 33.03
C TYR A 89 30.31 14.11 31.81
N HIS A 90 30.06 15.39 32.05
CA HIS A 90 29.93 16.35 30.98
C HIS A 90 31.32 16.94 30.72
N GLU A 91 31.80 16.97 29.48
CA GLU A 91 32.95 17.72 29.08
C GLU A 91 32.63 19.19 29.31
N SER A 92 33.19 19.77 30.41
CA SER A 92 33.27 21.20 30.57
C SER A 92 34.55 21.65 29.87
N ILE A 93 34.42 22.36 28.79
CA ILE A 93 35.55 23.03 28.15
C ILE A 93 35.97 24.12 29.14
N GLY A 94 37.13 23.91 29.77
CA GLY A 94 37.70 24.90 30.66
C GLY A 94 38.09 26.18 29.89
N PRO A 95 38.33 27.30 30.58
CA PRO A 95 38.67 28.55 29.92
C PRO A 95 39.96 28.36 29.10
N VAL A 96 39.84 28.42 27.78
CA VAL A 96 40.96 28.39 26.84
C VAL A 96 41.70 29.73 26.97
N LYS A 97 42.99 29.68 27.22
CA LYS A 97 43.84 30.89 27.41
C LYS A 97 44.13 31.69 26.13
N GLU A 98 43.59 31.28 25.00
CA GLU A 98 43.77 31.95 23.71
C GLU A 98 42.43 32.33 23.10
N SER A 99 42.29 33.57 22.73
CA SER A 99 41.05 34.22 22.26
C SER A 99 40.79 33.90 20.81
N ALA A 100 40.07 32.85 20.56
CA ALA A 100 39.17 32.66 19.40
C ALA A 100 38.24 31.51 19.75
N VAL A 101 37.28 31.79 20.60
CA VAL A 101 36.23 30.85 20.88
C VAL A 101 35.18 31.04 19.78
N TRP A 102 35.09 30.04 18.89
CA TRP A 102 33.84 29.80 18.20
C TRP A 102 32.88 29.26 19.27
N VAL A 103 31.93 30.12 19.67
CA VAL A 103 30.77 29.63 20.41
C VAL A 103 29.94 28.90 19.40
N GLU A 104 30.09 27.57 19.30
CA GLU A 104 29.01 26.76 18.78
C GLU A 104 27.85 26.98 19.74
N GLU A 105 26.82 27.68 19.28
CA GLU A 105 25.53 27.73 19.98
C GLU A 105 25.16 26.26 20.27
N ALA A 106 24.99 25.93 21.54
CA ALA A 106 24.56 24.63 21.97
C ALA A 106 23.32 24.24 21.16
N ALA A 107 23.43 23.16 20.44
CA ALA A 107 22.27 22.64 19.69
C ALA A 107 21.08 22.59 20.65
N PRO A 108 19.93 23.14 20.31
CA PRO A 108 18.76 23.10 21.18
C PRO A 108 18.46 21.65 21.54
N PRO A 109 18.02 21.36 22.76
CA PRO A 109 17.73 19.99 23.18
C PRO A 109 16.71 19.41 22.21
N PRO A 110 16.84 18.11 21.85
CA PRO A 110 15.94 17.47 20.91
C PRO A 110 14.50 17.56 21.43
N LEU A 111 13.66 18.30 20.71
CA LEU A 111 12.26 18.46 21.01
C LEU A 111 11.58 17.07 21.07
N PRO A 112 10.77 16.78 22.09
CA PRO A 112 10.01 15.56 22.15
C PRO A 112 9.12 15.44 20.92
N TRP A 113 9.13 14.25 20.31
CA TRP A 113 8.36 13.91 19.13
C TRP A 113 6.89 14.31 19.27
N GLY A 114 6.43 15.22 18.43
CA GLY A 114 5.01 15.60 18.36
C GLY A 114 4.69 17.09 18.42
N ARG A 115 5.66 17.97 18.67
CA ARG A 115 5.43 19.41 18.54
C ARG A 115 6.11 19.96 17.31
N ARG A 116 5.36 20.66 16.47
CA ARG A 116 5.88 21.41 15.32
C ARG A 116 6.94 22.38 15.82
N PRO A 117 8.10 22.54 15.13
CA PRO A 117 9.01 23.62 15.43
C PRO A 117 8.27 24.94 15.20
N MET A 118 8.06 25.67 16.26
CA MET A 118 7.67 27.09 16.13
C MET A 118 8.83 27.81 15.46
N SER A 119 8.51 28.68 14.51
CA SER A 119 9.45 29.56 13.81
C SER A 119 10.41 30.21 14.80
N PRO A 120 11.68 30.47 14.41
CA PRO A 120 12.61 31.25 15.24
C PRO A 120 12.19 32.72 15.20
N THR A 121 11.09 33.06 15.83
CA THR A 121 10.67 34.41 16.07
C THR A 121 10.68 34.64 17.58
N ALA A 122 11.50 35.58 17.97
CA ALA A 122 11.60 36.15 19.27
C ALA A 122 12.43 35.32 20.29
N TYR A 123 13.73 35.52 20.26
CA TYR A 123 14.52 35.49 21.46
C TYR A 123 13.92 36.59 22.39
N THR A 124 13.00 36.21 23.24
CA THR A 124 12.58 37.07 24.31
C THR A 124 13.74 37.11 25.29
N PRO A 125 14.35 38.30 25.54
CA PRO A 125 15.41 38.41 26.52
C PRO A 125 14.86 37.89 27.87
N PRO A 126 15.68 37.20 28.67
CA PRO A 126 15.22 36.71 29.96
C PRO A 126 14.70 37.86 30.80
N ASP A 127 13.55 37.65 31.44
CA ASP A 127 12.92 38.65 32.28
C ASP A 127 13.92 39.31 33.26
N PRO A 128 13.98 40.65 33.33
CA PRO A 128 14.89 41.36 34.22
C PRO A 128 14.69 41.03 35.70
N LEU A 129 13.48 40.69 36.11
CA LEU A 129 13.14 40.28 37.46
C LEU A 129 13.51 38.82 37.78
N GLY A 130 13.85 38.04 36.75
CA GLY A 130 14.18 36.63 36.90
C GLY A 130 12.97 35.72 37.22
N LEU A 131 11.75 36.19 36.92
CA LEU A 131 10.52 35.45 37.15
C LEU A 131 10.09 34.77 35.88
N SER A 132 9.34 33.66 36.00
CA SER A 132 8.78 32.95 34.86
C SER A 132 7.54 33.65 34.30
N THR A 133 7.54 33.97 33.03
CA THR A 133 6.39 34.53 32.31
C THR A 133 5.52 33.44 31.67
N GLU A 134 5.78 32.14 31.91
CA GLU A 134 5.00 31.01 31.40
C GLU A 134 3.74 30.85 32.26
N GLY A 135 2.62 31.27 31.77
CA GLY A 135 1.31 31.10 32.42
C GLY A 135 0.44 32.34 32.48
N ASP A 136 0.92 33.50 32.08
CA ASP A 136 0.11 34.71 31.95
C ASP A 136 -0.65 34.73 30.61
N GLU A 137 -1.78 33.98 30.55
CA GLU A 137 -2.65 33.96 29.38
C GLU A 137 -3.51 35.22 29.22
N CYS A 138 -3.58 36.07 30.21
CA CYS A 138 -4.34 37.32 30.16
C CYS A 138 -3.41 38.51 29.93
N LYS A 139 -2.97 38.71 28.72
CA LYS A 139 -2.32 40.00 28.36
C LYS A 139 -3.35 41.11 28.40
N PHE A 140 -3.05 42.19 29.10
CA PHE A 140 -3.84 43.40 28.99
C PHE A 140 -3.87 43.86 27.53
N PRO A 141 -5.03 44.31 27.00
CA PRO A 141 -5.11 44.83 25.63
C PRO A 141 -4.13 46.01 25.49
N GLU A 142 -3.43 46.06 24.40
CA GLU A 142 -2.44 47.12 24.13
C GLU A 142 -3.08 48.51 24.07
N GLU A 143 -4.38 48.57 23.77
CA GLU A 143 -5.20 49.78 23.79
C GLU A 143 -5.37 50.33 25.20
N ASP A 144 -5.67 49.48 26.18
CA ASP A 144 -5.83 49.87 27.59
C ASP A 144 -4.48 50.30 28.23
N LEU A 145 -3.38 49.67 27.82
CA LEU A 145 -2.03 50.03 28.26
C LEU A 145 -1.59 51.38 27.70
N ASN A 146 -1.99 51.71 26.48
CA ASN A 146 -1.74 53.03 25.87
C ASN A 146 -2.59 54.12 26.51
N GLU A 147 -3.79 53.84 27.01
CA GLU A 147 -4.59 54.81 27.79
C GLU A 147 -3.98 55.08 29.17
N LEU A 148 -3.42 54.08 29.84
CA LEU A 148 -2.80 54.22 31.15
C LEU A 148 -1.41 54.90 31.11
N PHE A 149 -0.68 54.74 30.00
CA PHE A 149 0.67 55.27 29.83
C PHE A 149 0.85 55.94 28.46
N PRO A 150 0.23 57.11 28.19
CA PRO A 150 0.14 57.78 26.90
C PRO A 150 1.46 58.26 26.41
N GLU A 151 2.51 57.91 26.42
CA GLU A 151 3.87 58.13 25.88
C GLU A 151 4.90 57.13 26.39
N GLY A 152 4.44 56.05 27.03
CA GLY A 152 5.27 54.98 27.58
C GLY A 152 5.44 53.82 26.67
N SER A 153 6.45 53.00 26.84
CA SER A 153 6.68 51.75 26.17
C SER A 153 7.04 50.64 27.16
N GLY A 154 6.52 49.44 26.94
CA GLY A 154 6.91 48.24 27.72
C GLY A 154 8.25 47.62 27.29
N LYS A 155 8.88 48.11 26.21
CA LYS A 155 10.14 47.56 25.71
C LYS A 155 11.33 48.07 26.50
N LEU A 156 12.11 47.16 27.08
CA LEU A 156 13.29 47.48 27.91
C LEU A 156 14.40 48.27 27.20
N SER A 157 14.37 48.37 25.87
CA SER A 157 15.37 49.06 25.06
C SER A 157 14.97 50.49 24.69
N ASP A 158 13.74 50.90 24.96
CA ASP A 158 13.22 52.20 24.55
C ASP A 158 13.56 53.29 25.61
N GLU A 159 13.85 54.52 25.17
CA GLU A 159 14.16 55.65 26.05
C GLU A 159 12.96 56.01 26.96
N ASN A 160 11.75 55.74 26.48
CA ASN A 160 10.51 56.02 27.21
C ASN A 160 9.95 54.79 27.95
N PHE A 161 10.83 53.88 28.40
CA PHE A 161 10.45 52.69 29.14
C PHE A 161 9.69 53.03 30.42
N GLN A 162 8.48 52.45 30.55
CA GLN A 162 7.63 52.57 31.73
C GLN A 162 7.56 51.23 32.48
N PRO A 163 8.10 51.13 33.70
CA PRO A 163 8.07 49.91 34.49
C PRO A 163 6.66 49.38 34.75
N GLY A 164 5.68 50.28 34.91
CA GLY A 164 4.29 49.93 35.12
C GLY A 164 3.68 49.20 33.91
N TRP A 165 3.99 49.68 32.71
CA TRP A 165 3.59 48.99 31.47
C TRP A 165 4.13 47.58 31.44
N TYR A 166 5.44 47.39 31.64
CA TYR A 166 6.11 46.12 31.62
C TYR A 166 5.53 45.12 32.62
N LEU A 167 5.23 45.58 33.84
CA LEU A 167 4.65 44.74 34.88
C LEU A 167 3.21 44.33 34.56
N LEU A 168 2.41 45.21 34.02
CA LEU A 168 1.05 44.88 33.61
C LEU A 168 1.00 43.97 32.39
N GLU A 169 1.94 44.07 31.46
CA GLU A 169 2.01 43.25 30.25
C GLU A 169 2.53 41.83 30.53
N HIS A 170 3.52 41.70 31.44
CA HIS A 170 4.23 40.44 31.62
C HIS A 170 4.02 39.75 32.97
N HIS A 171 3.52 40.46 33.97
CA HIS A 171 3.40 40.00 35.35
C HIS A 171 2.07 40.37 36.03
N SER A 172 0.99 40.50 35.27
CA SER A 172 -0.34 40.88 35.77
C SER A 172 -0.89 39.92 36.82
N ASN A 173 -0.61 38.64 36.69
CA ASN A 173 -1.08 37.58 37.58
C ASN A 173 0.00 37.07 38.57
N THR A 174 1.18 37.67 38.54
CA THR A 174 2.26 37.27 39.44
C THR A 174 1.99 37.70 40.90
N SER A 175 2.21 36.85 41.86
CA SER A 175 1.95 37.16 43.27
C SER A 175 2.84 38.30 43.75
N PHE A 176 2.31 39.11 44.70
CA PHE A 176 3.06 40.24 45.29
C PHE A 176 4.39 39.80 45.97
N GLU A 177 4.42 38.58 46.51
CA GLU A 177 5.62 38.02 47.14
C GLU A 177 6.69 37.69 46.09
N ASP A 178 6.30 37.20 44.95
CA ASP A 178 7.23 36.90 43.85
C ASP A 178 7.76 38.18 43.20
N LEU A 179 6.91 39.19 43.00
CA LEU A 179 7.35 40.51 42.52
C LEU A 179 8.34 41.18 43.49
N LYS A 180 8.12 40.99 44.78
CA LYS A 180 9.06 41.49 45.82
C LYS A 180 10.39 40.73 45.77
N ALA A 181 10.36 39.42 45.55
CA ALA A 181 11.56 38.63 45.36
C ALA A 181 12.33 39.02 44.08
N GLY A 182 11.63 39.30 42.98
CA GLY A 182 12.18 39.84 41.74
C GLY A 182 12.84 41.18 41.91
N MET A 183 12.21 42.08 42.70
CA MET A 183 12.82 43.38 43.05
C MET A 183 14.14 43.23 43.84
N VAL A 184 14.18 42.35 44.80
CA VAL A 184 15.41 42.04 45.56
C VAL A 184 16.51 41.46 44.67
N PHE A 185 16.12 40.60 43.72
CA PHE A 185 17.05 40.05 42.72
C PHE A 185 17.65 41.17 41.83
N LEU A 186 16.82 42.07 41.34
CA LEU A 186 17.26 43.20 40.51
C LEU A 186 18.18 44.13 41.27
N GLN A 187 17.87 44.45 42.54
CA GLN A 187 18.73 45.27 43.41
C GLN A 187 20.12 44.64 43.60
N ARG A 188 20.19 43.35 43.91
CA ARG A 188 21.47 42.64 44.06
C ARG A 188 22.30 42.64 42.76
N LYS A 189 21.65 42.54 41.61
CA LYS A 189 22.32 42.61 40.31
C LYS A 189 22.91 43.97 40.01
N VAL A 190 22.21 45.07 40.36
CA VAL A 190 22.68 46.46 40.23
C VAL A 190 23.83 46.75 41.18
N GLU A 191 23.74 46.28 42.44
CA GLU A 191 24.82 46.42 43.41
C GLU A 191 26.10 45.73 43.00
N SER A 192 25.99 44.47 42.51
CA SER A 192 27.13 43.72 42.01
C SER A 192 27.83 44.39 40.81
N GLN A 193 27.08 45.03 39.92
CA GLN A 193 27.65 45.81 38.81
C GLN A 193 28.38 47.05 39.27
N LYS A 194 27.85 47.78 40.28
CA LYS A 194 28.49 48.97 40.86
C LYS A 194 29.79 48.65 41.59
N GLU A 195 29.85 47.57 42.36
CA GLU A 195 31.05 47.07 43.01
C GLU A 195 32.16 46.71 42.04
N GLY A 196 31.79 46.06 40.93
CA GLY A 196 32.73 45.72 39.84
C GLY A 196 33.38 46.93 39.18
N GLN A 197 32.60 48.03 38.94
CA GLN A 197 33.11 49.28 38.37
C GLN A 197 34.01 50.05 39.36
N LEU A 198 33.67 50.08 40.64
CA LEU A 198 34.51 50.70 41.70
C LEU A 198 35.83 49.94 41.89
N SER A 199 35.81 48.64 41.80
CA SER A 199 37.04 47.81 41.90
C SER A 199 38.01 48.06 40.73
N PHE A 200 37.50 48.22 39.50
CA PHE A 200 38.29 48.52 38.30
C PHE A 200 38.96 49.94 38.40
N LEU A 201 38.21 50.95 38.86
CA LEU A 201 38.74 52.27 39.04
C LEU A 201 39.83 52.30 40.11
N LYS A 202 39.65 51.64 41.25
CA LYS A 202 40.70 51.60 42.34
C LYS A 202 41.97 50.89 41.88
N ALA A 203 41.90 49.84 41.01
CA ALA A 203 43.08 49.11 40.54
C ALA A 203 43.98 49.95 39.59
N ASN A 204 43.40 50.90 38.83
CA ASN A 204 44.13 51.61 37.78
C ASN A 204 44.63 53.01 38.24
N THR A 205 44.04 53.63 39.31
CA THR A 205 44.46 54.91 39.77
C THR A 205 45.94 55.01 40.25
N GLY A 206 46.45 53.97 40.85
CA GLY A 206 47.83 53.88 41.27
C GLY A 206 48.84 53.98 40.12
N ALA A 207 48.61 53.25 39.03
CA ALA A 207 49.48 53.25 37.86
C ALA A 207 49.52 54.60 37.12
N VAL A 208 48.43 55.37 37.11
CA VAL A 208 48.37 56.69 36.49
C VAL A 208 49.09 57.75 37.32
N MET A 209 49.04 57.68 38.66
CA MET A 209 49.75 58.56 39.55
C MET A 209 51.27 58.37 39.46
N ASP A 210 51.77 57.13 39.43
CA ASP A 210 53.19 56.79 39.24
C ASP A 210 53.75 57.32 37.90
N GLN A 211 52.98 57.34 36.86
CA GLN A 211 53.40 57.86 35.55
C GLN A 211 53.46 59.43 35.58
N LEU A 212 52.58 60.08 36.28
CA LEU A 212 52.56 61.52 36.45
C LEU A 212 53.77 61.99 37.31
N ASP A 213 54.07 61.29 38.37
CA ASP A 213 55.23 61.57 39.22
C ASP A 213 56.55 61.48 38.47
N ARG A 214 56.69 60.49 37.60
CA ARG A 214 57.87 60.33 36.70
C ARG A 214 57.97 61.44 35.66
N LEU A 215 56.90 61.97 35.15
CA LEU A 215 56.89 63.09 34.21
C LEU A 215 57.28 64.35 34.91
N VAL A 216 56.81 64.60 36.16
CA VAL A 216 57.15 65.74 36.96
C VAL A 216 58.68 65.73 37.37
N LEU A 217 59.16 64.55 37.68
CA LEU A 217 60.60 64.33 37.93
C LEU A 217 61.50 64.66 36.72
N LEU A 218 61.09 64.19 35.53
CA LEU A 218 61.80 64.54 34.30
C LEU A 218 61.77 66.01 33.96
N LYS A 219 60.64 66.70 34.16
CA LYS A 219 60.53 68.14 34.00
C LYS A 219 61.45 68.92 34.96
N ASN A 220 61.47 68.49 36.20
CA ASN A 220 62.32 69.12 37.19
C ASN A 220 63.82 68.94 36.89
N MET A 221 64.26 67.78 36.44
CA MET A 221 65.62 67.53 36.00
C MET A 221 66.00 68.36 34.79
N TYR A 222 65.13 68.54 33.83
CA TYR A 222 65.37 69.41 32.68
C TYR A 222 65.47 70.89 33.06
N GLU A 223 64.62 71.38 33.95
CA GLU A 223 64.64 72.75 34.44
C GLU A 223 65.94 73.02 35.29
N GLU A 224 66.42 72.04 36.04
CA GLU A 224 67.69 72.16 36.78
C GLU A 224 68.93 72.20 35.89
N ASP A 225 68.95 71.44 34.84
CA ASP A 225 70.00 71.40 33.86
C ASP A 225 70.08 72.72 33.06
N HIS A 226 68.93 73.26 32.71
CA HIS A 226 68.79 74.54 32.03
C HIS A 226 69.25 75.71 32.90
N ARG A 227 69.01 75.65 34.23
CA ARG A 227 69.51 76.65 35.18
C ARG A 227 70.99 76.57 35.44
N LYS A 228 71.69 75.40 35.41
CA LYS A 228 73.08 75.24 35.70
C LYS A 228 73.97 75.56 34.52
N ASN A 229 73.58 75.44 33.30
CA ASN A 229 74.49 75.47 32.14
C ASN A 229 74.21 76.74 31.20
N GLY A 230 73.23 77.55 31.42
CA GLY A 230 73.07 78.92 30.85
C GLY A 230 73.19 79.03 29.28
N LYS A 231 73.41 77.98 28.55
CA LYS A 231 73.47 77.90 27.08
C LYS A 231 73.02 76.59 26.66
N GLU A 232 72.16 76.61 25.62
CA GLU A 232 71.76 75.34 24.93
C GLU A 232 72.95 74.61 24.39
N PRO A 233 73.28 73.36 24.86
CA PRO A 233 74.45 72.65 24.41
C PRO A 233 74.15 71.91 23.03
N LEU A 234 73.00 71.98 22.47
CA LEU A 234 72.60 71.30 21.30
C LEU A 234 73.27 71.75 19.98
N PRO A 235 73.38 73.07 19.65
CA PRO A 235 73.85 73.41 18.29
C PRO A 235 75.30 73.04 17.98
N SER A 236 76.18 73.08 18.92
CA SER A 236 77.61 72.74 18.70
C SER A 236 77.83 71.20 18.59
N LEU A 237 77.05 70.46 19.36
CA LEU A 237 77.02 68.99 19.25
C LEU A 237 76.35 68.49 17.97
N GLN A 238 75.30 69.18 17.56
CA GLN A 238 74.64 68.87 16.32
C GLN A 238 75.53 69.21 15.12
N ALA A 239 76.19 70.27 15.03
CA ALA A 239 77.17 70.58 14.00
C ALA A 239 78.29 69.58 13.88
N ALA A 240 78.89 69.12 15.01
CA ALA A 240 79.92 68.13 15.03
C ALA A 240 79.46 66.73 14.64
N ILE A 241 78.18 66.41 14.96
CA ILE A 241 77.60 65.15 14.56
C ILE A 241 77.24 65.23 13.06
N GLU A 242 76.72 66.26 12.50
CA GLU A 242 76.42 66.45 11.05
C GLU A 242 77.69 66.41 10.21
N GLU A 243 78.82 66.98 10.69
CA GLU A 243 80.18 66.90 10.07
C GLU A 243 80.70 65.47 10.09
N SER A 244 80.56 64.78 11.23
CA SER A 244 80.95 63.34 11.32
C SER A 244 80.11 62.41 10.48
N ILE A 245 78.76 62.70 10.34
CA ILE A 245 77.83 61.99 9.47
C ILE A 245 78.25 62.21 8.02
N SER A 246 78.51 63.46 7.58
CA SER A 246 78.91 63.72 6.21
C SER A 246 80.26 63.04 5.81
N LEU A 247 81.28 63.02 6.73
CA LEU A 247 82.53 62.32 6.55
C LEU A 247 82.35 60.82 6.52
N ALA A 248 81.51 60.27 7.38
CA ALA A 248 81.14 58.88 7.42
C ALA A 248 80.40 58.48 6.15
N ASP A 249 79.45 59.29 5.69
CA ASP A 249 78.67 59.06 4.44
C ASP A 249 79.58 59.06 3.21
N SER A 250 80.61 59.95 3.16
CA SER A 250 81.57 59.97 2.06
C SER A 250 82.51 58.73 2.07
N LEU A 251 82.91 58.25 3.17
CA LEU A 251 83.83 57.09 3.36
C LEU A 251 83.05 55.73 3.19
N PHE A 252 81.80 55.73 3.62
CA PHE A 252 81.06 54.47 3.62
C PHE A 252 79.92 54.45 2.61
N SER A 253 79.78 55.46 1.76
CA SER A 253 78.66 55.52 0.77
C SER A 253 78.50 54.26 -0.07
N GLU A 254 79.56 53.66 -0.54
CA GLU A 254 79.57 52.43 -1.28
C GLU A 254 79.17 51.21 -0.41
N ILE A 255 79.67 51.15 0.79
CA ILE A 255 79.32 50.05 1.72
C ILE A 255 77.88 50.20 2.20
N LEU A 256 77.39 51.40 2.46
CA LEU A 256 76.05 51.72 2.87
C LEU A 256 75.04 51.41 1.71
N SER A 257 75.49 51.77 0.47
CA SER A 257 74.62 51.43 -0.70
C SER A 257 74.49 49.94 -0.97
N ARG A 258 75.64 49.22 -0.72
CA ARG A 258 75.61 47.74 -0.81
C ARG A 258 74.82 47.17 0.38
N LYS A 259 74.88 47.70 1.56
CA LYS A 259 74.06 47.31 2.72
C LYS A 259 72.61 47.61 2.45
N ALA A 260 72.34 48.82 2.00
CA ALA A 260 70.98 49.21 1.65
C ALA A 260 70.33 48.27 0.58
N ASN A 261 71.15 47.88 -0.39
CA ASN A 261 70.67 46.90 -1.44
C ASN A 261 70.57 45.49 -0.86
N ALA A 262 71.48 45.09 0.06
CA ALA A 262 71.36 43.81 0.72
C ALA A 262 70.17 43.73 1.69
N ASP A 263 69.90 44.88 2.37
CA ASP A 263 68.72 44.97 3.25
C ASP A 263 67.41 44.99 2.45
N LYS A 264 67.36 45.68 1.33
CA LYS A 264 66.24 45.56 0.36
C LYS A 264 66.02 44.12 -0.17
N THR A 265 67.13 43.41 -0.47
CA THR A 265 67.05 42.02 -0.88
C THR A 265 66.61 41.08 0.27
N ARG A 266 67.08 41.31 1.48
CA ARG A 266 66.62 40.59 2.67
C ARG A 266 65.18 40.87 2.97
N GLU A 267 64.75 42.10 2.85
CA GLU A 267 63.37 42.53 3.03
C GLU A 267 62.46 41.90 1.98
N ALA A 268 62.87 41.90 0.69
CA ALA A 268 62.18 41.21 -0.34
C ALA A 268 62.14 39.70 -0.11
N LEU A 269 63.25 39.06 0.34
CA LEU A 269 63.28 37.64 0.71
C LEU A 269 62.45 37.36 1.96
N SER A 270 62.41 38.26 2.92
CA SER A 270 61.56 38.17 4.12
C SER A 270 60.08 38.25 3.71
N LEU A 271 59.75 39.15 2.82
CA LEU A 271 58.37 39.26 2.25
C LEU A 271 58.00 37.99 1.44
N LEU A 272 58.90 37.50 0.62
CA LEU A 272 58.66 36.27 -0.14
C LEU A 272 58.53 35.04 0.78
N THR A 273 59.35 34.91 1.82
CA THR A 273 59.22 33.82 2.79
C THR A 273 57.98 33.96 3.66
N ARG A 274 57.62 35.17 4.06
CA ARG A 274 56.42 35.49 4.84
C ARG A 274 55.18 35.19 4.04
N HIS A 275 55.19 35.51 2.76
CA HIS A 275 54.04 35.32 1.83
C HIS A 275 54.23 34.10 0.90
N LYS A 276 55.12 33.14 1.26
CA LYS A 276 55.37 31.93 0.49
C LYS A 276 54.07 31.17 0.13
N PHE A 277 53.12 31.17 1.05
CA PHE A 277 51.81 30.59 0.84
C PHE A 277 51.09 31.19 -0.38
N LEU A 278 51.10 32.54 -0.53
CA LEU A 278 50.43 33.21 -1.66
C LEU A 278 51.08 32.83 -3.01
N PHE A 279 52.41 32.80 -3.07
CA PHE A 279 53.13 32.45 -4.31
C PHE A 279 52.97 30.98 -4.70
N GLN A 280 52.77 30.08 -3.73
CA GLN A 280 52.56 28.65 -4.00
C GLN A 280 51.11 28.31 -4.21
N LEU A 281 50.20 29.24 -3.95
CA LEU A 281 48.76 29.05 -3.94
C LEU A 281 48.22 28.53 -5.29
N PRO A 282 48.53 29.11 -6.50
CA PRO A 282 48.00 28.60 -7.75
C PRO A 282 48.37 27.14 -8.00
N ALA A 283 49.60 26.73 -7.68
CA ALA A 283 50.07 25.35 -7.82
C ALA A 283 49.43 24.42 -6.78
N SER A 284 49.21 24.90 -5.55
CA SER A 284 48.51 24.17 -4.49
C SER A 284 47.04 23.92 -4.87
N ILE A 285 46.37 24.93 -5.38
CA ILE A 285 44.99 24.83 -5.84
C ILE A 285 44.88 23.79 -6.95
N ASP A 286 45.73 23.85 -7.98
CA ASP A 286 45.75 22.86 -9.06
C ASP A 286 45.98 21.44 -8.55
N LYS A 287 46.91 21.27 -7.60
CA LYS A 287 47.16 19.97 -6.99
C LYS A 287 45.99 19.44 -6.22
N ASN A 288 45.34 20.30 -5.42
CA ASN A 288 44.17 19.93 -4.62
C ASN A 288 42.92 19.68 -5.51
N ILE A 289 42.74 20.42 -6.61
CA ILE A 289 41.71 20.15 -7.60
C ILE A 289 41.90 18.77 -8.25
N ARG A 290 43.15 18.41 -8.65
CA ARG A 290 43.43 17.09 -9.23
C ARG A 290 43.17 15.95 -8.24
N LYS A 291 43.42 16.18 -6.93
CA LYS A 291 43.16 15.23 -5.86
C LYS A 291 41.71 15.19 -5.42
N LYS A 292 40.84 16.07 -5.94
CA LYS A 292 39.43 16.24 -5.53
C LYS A 292 39.27 16.70 -4.07
N GLU A 293 40.30 17.31 -3.47
CA GLU A 293 40.29 17.87 -2.11
C GLU A 293 39.77 19.32 -2.16
N TYR A 294 38.50 19.48 -2.57
CA TYR A 294 37.89 20.81 -2.84
C TYR A 294 37.74 21.64 -1.58
N ASP A 295 37.56 21.04 -0.40
CA ASP A 295 37.43 21.74 0.87
C ASP A 295 38.67 22.54 1.20
N LEU A 296 39.88 22.00 0.88
CA LEU A 296 41.15 22.70 1.06
C LEU A 296 41.26 23.88 0.08
N VAL A 297 40.80 23.71 -1.14
CA VAL A 297 40.81 24.80 -2.15
C VAL A 297 39.94 25.98 -1.69
N VAL A 298 38.75 25.70 -1.15
CA VAL A 298 37.83 26.72 -0.64
C VAL A 298 38.46 27.44 0.58
N ASN A 299 39.02 26.70 1.51
CA ASN A 299 39.67 27.28 2.68
C ASN A 299 40.87 28.14 2.27
N ASP A 300 41.72 27.68 1.37
CA ASP A 300 42.87 28.44 0.88
C ASP A 300 42.41 29.70 0.12
N TYR A 301 41.36 29.61 -0.71
CA TYR A 301 40.79 30.73 -1.44
C TYR A 301 40.16 31.77 -0.52
N THR A 302 39.29 31.35 0.42
CA THR A 302 38.64 32.26 1.37
C THR A 302 39.69 32.97 2.27
N ARG A 303 40.69 32.22 2.72
CA ARG A 303 41.81 32.78 3.52
C ARG A 303 42.55 33.85 2.76
N VAL A 304 42.85 33.60 1.50
CA VAL A 304 43.60 34.58 0.67
C VAL A 304 42.76 35.78 0.30
N LYS A 305 41.49 35.59 -0.03
CA LYS A 305 40.60 36.68 -0.35
C LYS A 305 40.35 37.63 0.84
N ASN A 306 40.27 37.07 2.05
CA ASN A 306 40.16 37.84 3.30
C ASN A 306 41.42 38.57 3.67
N LEU A 307 42.60 37.98 3.40
CA LEU A 307 43.88 38.57 3.77
C LEU A 307 44.40 39.59 2.74
N PHE A 308 44.17 39.33 1.45
CA PHE A 308 44.80 40.09 0.37
C PHE A 308 43.81 40.72 -0.63
N GLY A 309 42.48 40.54 -0.44
CA GLY A 309 41.46 41.03 -1.37
C GLY A 309 41.47 42.55 -1.61
N ASN A 310 41.96 43.34 -0.58
CA ASN A 310 42.02 44.81 -0.64
C ASN A 310 43.46 45.34 -0.72
N THR A 311 44.40 44.59 -1.30
CA THR A 311 45.79 45.01 -1.38
C THR A 311 46.08 45.78 -2.68
N ASP A 312 46.78 46.93 -2.59
CA ASP A 312 47.21 47.76 -3.74
C ASP A 312 48.46 47.24 -4.44
N VAL A 313 48.97 46.08 -4.05
CA VAL A 313 50.22 45.49 -4.61
C VAL A 313 49.90 44.79 -5.91
N LYS A 314 50.36 45.37 -7.04
CA LYS A 314 50.15 44.83 -8.40
C LYS A 314 50.55 43.35 -8.57
N LEU A 315 51.56 42.86 -7.85
CA LEU A 315 52.00 41.49 -7.88
C LEU A 315 51.00 40.53 -7.26
N PHE A 316 50.45 40.93 -6.13
CA PHE A 316 49.45 40.13 -5.41
C PHE A 316 48.13 40.07 -6.21
N GLN A 317 47.74 41.19 -6.84
CA GLN A 317 46.58 41.24 -7.71
C GLN A 317 46.70 40.27 -8.90
N LYS A 318 47.87 40.20 -9.56
CA LYS A 318 48.06 39.24 -10.66
C LYS A 318 47.93 37.77 -10.19
N ILE A 319 48.39 37.42 -8.98
CA ILE A 319 48.24 36.07 -8.44
C ILE A 319 46.81 35.81 -8.08
N LEU A 320 46.10 36.82 -7.53
CA LEU A 320 44.66 36.71 -7.23
C LEU A 320 43.86 36.51 -8.52
N ASP A 321 44.13 37.29 -9.59
CA ASP A 321 43.48 37.15 -10.91
C ASP A 321 43.68 35.75 -11.49
N GLU A 322 44.90 35.16 -11.31
CA GLU A 322 45.15 33.79 -11.76
C GLU A 322 44.39 32.77 -10.95
N VAL A 323 44.35 32.96 -9.63
CA VAL A 323 43.56 32.13 -8.71
C VAL A 323 42.09 32.24 -9.01
N ASP A 324 41.57 33.44 -9.21
CA ASP A 324 40.16 33.67 -9.53
C ASP A 324 39.75 32.97 -10.84
N LYS A 325 40.61 33.00 -11.90
CA LYS A 325 40.37 32.24 -13.13
C LYS A 325 40.24 30.72 -12.87
N LYS A 326 41.16 30.16 -12.07
CA LYS A 326 41.14 28.74 -11.72
C LYS A 326 39.90 28.37 -10.88
N ILE A 327 39.50 29.27 -9.99
CA ILE A 327 38.27 29.10 -9.21
C ILE A 327 37.02 29.17 -10.09
N GLU A 328 36.97 30.06 -11.09
CA GLU A 328 35.85 30.09 -12.05
C GLU A 328 35.79 28.79 -12.87
N GLU A 329 36.95 28.28 -13.35
CA GLU A 329 37.01 26.96 -14.00
C GLU A 329 36.53 25.83 -13.07
N LEU A 330 36.90 25.89 -11.77
CA LEU A 330 36.42 24.93 -10.78
C LEU A 330 34.90 25.02 -10.56
N LYS A 331 34.36 26.23 -10.44
CA LYS A 331 32.92 26.48 -10.31
C LYS A 331 32.15 25.87 -11.49
N ASP A 332 32.61 26.12 -12.72
CA ASP A 332 32.01 25.54 -13.94
C ASP A 332 32.06 24.01 -13.94
N ASN A 333 33.19 23.46 -13.52
CA ASN A 333 33.35 22.00 -13.41
C ASN A 333 32.42 21.40 -12.35
N LEU A 334 32.29 22.04 -11.18
CA LEU A 334 31.37 21.61 -10.13
C LEU A 334 29.90 21.70 -10.58
N TYR A 335 29.56 22.79 -11.29
CA TYR A 335 28.22 22.96 -11.87
C TYR A 335 27.89 21.89 -12.92
N LYS A 336 28.83 21.56 -13.81
CA LYS A 336 28.67 20.45 -14.77
C LYS A 336 28.47 19.12 -14.06
N ARG A 337 29.19 18.89 -12.94
CA ARG A 337 29.04 17.67 -12.12
C ARG A 337 27.69 17.59 -11.41
N ILE A 338 27.13 18.72 -10.98
CA ILE A 338 25.77 18.77 -10.39
C ILE A 338 24.73 18.35 -11.44
N LYS A 339 24.93 18.73 -12.70
CA LYS A 339 24.04 18.35 -13.81
C LYS A 339 24.27 16.93 -14.34
N SER A 340 25.44 16.33 -14.09
CA SER A 340 25.73 14.98 -14.57
C SER A 340 25.04 13.92 -13.73
N MET A 341 24.02 13.29 -14.27
CA MET A 341 23.28 12.19 -13.61
C MET A 341 23.66 10.84 -14.25
N PRO A 342 23.74 9.74 -13.48
CA PRO A 342 23.39 9.58 -12.06
C PRO A 342 24.48 10.08 -11.10
N CYS A 343 24.09 10.73 -10.01
CA CYS A 343 24.99 11.24 -8.98
C CYS A 343 24.43 10.95 -7.58
N ASN A 344 25.32 10.61 -6.63
CA ASN A 344 24.91 10.40 -5.24
C ASN A 344 24.50 11.74 -4.60
N VAL A 345 23.45 11.71 -3.79
CA VAL A 345 22.92 12.89 -3.06
C VAL A 345 23.98 13.54 -2.19
N GLN A 346 24.79 12.74 -1.50
CA GLN A 346 25.83 13.25 -0.63
C GLN A 346 26.91 14.01 -1.40
N GLU A 347 27.35 13.48 -2.54
CA GLU A 347 28.31 14.15 -3.42
C GLU A 347 27.71 15.42 -4.02
N GLN A 348 26.46 15.37 -4.47
CA GLN A 348 25.77 16.52 -5.03
C GLN A 348 25.60 17.63 -3.97
N THR A 349 25.22 17.27 -2.74
CA THR A 349 25.15 18.21 -1.62
C THR A 349 26.52 18.82 -1.30
N LYS A 350 27.59 18.02 -1.38
CA LYS A 350 28.96 18.51 -1.20
C LYS A 350 29.31 19.54 -2.28
N TYR A 351 29.03 19.26 -3.55
CA TYR A 351 29.30 20.20 -4.63
C TYR A 351 28.47 21.49 -4.52
N ILE A 352 27.22 21.39 -4.09
CA ILE A 352 26.38 22.58 -3.82
C ILE A 352 27.02 23.44 -2.72
N ARG A 353 27.39 22.85 -1.58
CA ARG A 353 28.04 23.58 -0.48
C ARG A 353 29.35 24.25 -0.91
N LEU A 354 30.14 23.57 -1.73
CA LEU A 354 31.36 24.14 -2.28
C LEU A 354 31.08 25.35 -3.19
N LEU A 355 30.06 25.28 -4.04
CA LEU A 355 29.66 26.43 -4.87
C LEU A 355 29.15 27.60 -4.04
N ILE A 356 28.38 27.33 -2.98
CA ILE A 356 27.95 28.35 -2.04
C ILE A 356 29.14 29.03 -1.36
N SER A 357 30.08 28.27 -0.84
CA SER A 357 31.28 28.82 -0.17
C SER A 357 32.19 29.55 -1.12
N LEU A 358 32.11 29.30 -2.43
CA LEU A 358 32.83 30.02 -3.48
C LEU A 358 32.04 31.23 -4.01
N ASN A 359 30.89 31.58 -3.41
CA ASN A 359 30.02 32.70 -3.82
C ASN A 359 29.67 32.63 -5.33
N TRP A 360 29.16 31.46 -5.77
CA TRP A 360 28.72 31.32 -7.15
C TRP A 360 27.40 32.08 -7.39
N GLU A 361 27.34 32.86 -8.47
CA GLU A 361 26.13 33.64 -8.83
C GLU A 361 25.09 32.70 -9.43
N GLY A 362 24.20 32.20 -8.64
CA GLY A 362 23.10 31.33 -9.06
C GLY A 362 22.66 30.36 -7.97
N ASP A 363 21.49 29.75 -8.19
CA ASP A 363 20.94 28.78 -7.27
C ASP A 363 21.35 27.34 -7.66
N ALA A 364 22.54 26.95 -7.22
CA ALA A 364 23.07 25.60 -7.50
C ALA A 364 22.18 24.49 -6.90
N ALA A 365 21.53 24.75 -5.78
CA ALA A 365 20.66 23.79 -5.13
C ALA A 365 19.36 23.57 -5.90
N TRP A 366 18.76 24.66 -6.40
CA TRP A 366 17.57 24.58 -7.23
C TRP A 366 17.86 23.88 -8.57
N VAL A 367 19.00 24.18 -9.19
CA VAL A 367 19.46 23.48 -10.41
C VAL A 367 19.64 21.98 -10.17
N ALA A 368 20.17 21.60 -9.00
CA ALA A 368 20.28 20.18 -8.64
C ALA A 368 18.93 19.50 -8.49
N ILE A 369 17.94 20.18 -7.89
CA ILE A 369 16.57 19.68 -7.73
C ILE A 369 15.91 19.50 -9.11
N THR A 370 15.99 20.52 -9.97
CA THR A 370 15.41 20.46 -11.33
C THR A 370 16.06 19.38 -12.18
N THR A 371 17.39 19.26 -12.12
CA THR A 371 18.13 18.21 -12.87
C THR A 371 17.75 16.81 -12.40
N ARG A 372 17.55 16.60 -11.10
CA ARG A 372 17.07 15.30 -10.58
C ARG A 372 15.66 14.98 -11.05
N LYS A 373 14.77 15.97 -11.07
CA LYS A 373 13.42 15.79 -11.65
C LYS A 373 13.49 15.39 -13.12
N GLU A 374 14.28 16.10 -13.92
CA GLU A 374 14.45 15.80 -15.34
C GLU A 374 15.05 14.40 -15.56
N TYR A 375 16.01 14.02 -14.72
CA TYR A 375 16.60 12.67 -14.74
C TYR A 375 15.55 11.61 -14.41
N LEU A 376 14.76 11.80 -13.34
CA LEU A 376 13.67 10.90 -12.99
C LEU A 376 12.68 10.72 -14.14
N MET A 377 12.24 11.82 -14.74
CA MET A 377 11.32 11.79 -15.90
C MET A 377 11.94 11.06 -17.10
N SER A 378 13.21 11.33 -17.39
CA SER A 378 13.95 10.64 -18.45
C SER A 378 14.13 9.15 -18.17
N LEU A 379 14.45 8.79 -16.90
CA LEU A 379 14.59 7.40 -16.48
C LEU A 379 13.28 6.63 -16.62
N MET A 380 12.18 7.22 -16.17
CA MET A 380 10.84 6.64 -16.29
C MET A 380 10.47 6.39 -17.77
N ASN A 381 10.72 7.37 -18.64
CA ASN A 381 10.47 7.22 -20.07
C ASN A 381 11.37 6.16 -20.71
N LYS A 382 12.65 6.11 -20.35
CA LYS A 382 13.58 5.07 -20.84
C LYS A 382 13.13 3.67 -20.41
N VAL A 383 12.69 3.52 -19.15
CA VAL A 383 12.12 2.26 -18.66
C VAL A 383 10.92 1.86 -19.48
N ARG A 384 9.96 2.78 -19.70
CA ARG A 384 8.78 2.54 -20.55
C ARG A 384 9.18 2.08 -21.96
N ASP A 385 10.05 2.83 -22.61
CA ASP A 385 10.42 2.60 -24.02
C ASP A 385 11.17 1.27 -24.17
N HIS A 386 12.06 0.95 -23.22
CA HIS A 386 12.76 -0.34 -23.20
C HIS A 386 11.79 -1.53 -23.07
N PHE A 387 10.80 -1.44 -22.17
CA PHE A 387 9.85 -2.53 -21.98
C PHE A 387 8.81 -2.61 -23.10
N LYS A 388 8.41 -1.49 -23.71
CA LYS A 388 7.57 -1.50 -24.91
C LYS A 388 8.26 -2.18 -26.09
N GLN A 389 9.53 -1.87 -26.32
CA GLN A 389 10.33 -2.53 -27.38
C GLN A 389 10.44 -4.03 -27.14
N LYS A 390 10.64 -4.47 -25.90
CA LYS A 390 10.63 -5.90 -25.55
C LYS A 390 9.28 -6.54 -25.83
N GLU A 391 8.19 -5.90 -25.44
CA GLU A 391 6.83 -6.40 -25.67
C GLU A 391 6.52 -6.53 -27.18
N GLU A 392 6.96 -5.56 -27.98
CA GLU A 392 6.83 -5.56 -29.44
C GLU A 392 7.67 -6.67 -30.07
N GLN A 393 8.89 -6.89 -29.61
CA GLN A 393 9.78 -7.96 -30.08
C GLN A 393 9.17 -9.34 -29.80
N GLU A 394 8.69 -9.58 -28.59
CA GLU A 394 8.03 -10.83 -28.21
C GLU A 394 6.73 -11.07 -29.00
N ASN A 395 5.94 -10.01 -29.25
CA ASN A 395 4.74 -10.11 -30.07
C ASN A 395 5.06 -10.33 -31.56
N GLY A 396 6.15 -9.77 -32.06
CA GLY A 396 6.63 -9.97 -33.44
C GLY A 396 7.15 -11.39 -33.69
N GLU A 397 7.80 -12.00 -32.71
CA GLU A 397 8.24 -13.40 -32.78
C GLU A 397 7.06 -14.39 -32.73
N LYS A 398 5.99 -14.06 -31.99
CA LYS A 398 4.74 -14.83 -31.99
C LYS A 398 4.05 -14.88 -33.34
N GLY A 399 4.11 -13.80 -34.12
CA GLY A 399 3.59 -13.75 -35.48
C GLY A 399 4.30 -14.71 -36.43
N LYS A 400 5.56 -15.06 -36.16
CA LYS A 400 6.38 -15.96 -36.99
C LYS A 400 6.27 -17.44 -36.57
N ARG A 401 5.84 -17.77 -35.34
CA ARG A 401 5.74 -19.13 -34.78
C ARG A 401 4.32 -19.71 -34.79
N ARG A 402 3.44 -19.28 -35.69
CA ARG A 402 2.08 -19.86 -35.86
C ARG A 402 2.13 -21.30 -36.38
N GLY A 403 2.58 -22.25 -35.55
CA GLY A 403 2.53 -23.67 -35.82
C GLY A 403 3.11 -24.47 -34.65
N ARG A 404 2.25 -25.10 -33.85
CA ARG A 404 2.57 -26.08 -32.78
C ARG A 404 3.41 -25.53 -31.62
N ASP A 405 2.84 -25.27 -30.51
CA ASP A 405 3.34 -24.94 -29.18
C ASP A 405 3.01 -23.50 -28.71
N ALA A 406 1.70 -23.18 -28.64
CA ALA A 406 1.23 -21.87 -28.21
C ALA A 406 1.18 -21.65 -26.67
N VAL A 407 1.64 -22.61 -25.87
CA VAL A 407 1.48 -22.54 -24.38
C VAL A 407 2.59 -21.73 -23.68
N GLY A 408 3.77 -21.54 -24.28
CA GLY A 408 4.89 -20.83 -23.66
C GLY A 408 4.91 -19.30 -23.82
N GLY A 409 4.28 -18.78 -24.87
CA GLY A 409 4.45 -17.39 -25.30
C GLY A 409 3.71 -16.30 -24.48
N GLU A 410 2.66 -16.62 -23.74
CA GLU A 410 1.90 -15.67 -22.91
C GLU A 410 2.53 -15.42 -21.53
N SER A 411 3.28 -16.37 -21.03
CA SER A 411 4.03 -16.24 -19.78
C SER A 411 5.11 -15.15 -19.87
N ASP A 412 5.78 -15.02 -21.02
CA ASP A 412 6.92 -14.13 -21.21
C ASP A 412 6.51 -12.64 -21.24
N THR A 413 5.43 -12.29 -21.95
CA THR A 413 4.93 -10.90 -21.95
C THR A 413 4.45 -10.44 -20.58
N CYS A 414 3.88 -11.34 -19.80
CA CYS A 414 3.47 -11.06 -18.43
C CYS A 414 4.65 -10.85 -17.48
N ALA A 415 5.73 -11.60 -17.64
CA ALA A 415 6.98 -11.44 -16.90
C ALA A 415 7.63 -10.08 -17.22
N VAL A 416 7.64 -9.68 -18.49
CA VAL A 416 8.14 -8.35 -18.95
C VAL A 416 7.37 -7.22 -18.28
N ARG A 417 6.04 -7.27 -18.22
CA ARG A 417 5.22 -6.25 -17.56
C ARG A 417 5.45 -6.19 -16.05
N SER A 418 5.61 -7.35 -15.40
CA SER A 418 5.92 -7.39 -13.97
C SER A 418 7.30 -6.80 -13.67
N ALA A 419 8.31 -7.09 -14.52
CA ALA A 419 9.62 -6.47 -14.44
C ALA A 419 9.56 -4.95 -14.68
N TRP A 420 8.73 -4.51 -15.62
CA TRP A 420 8.50 -3.06 -15.84
C TRP A 420 7.93 -2.39 -14.58
N CYS A 421 6.89 -2.98 -13.98
CA CYS A 421 6.32 -2.46 -12.73
C CYS A 421 7.38 -2.36 -11.62
N ALA A 422 8.21 -3.39 -11.46
CA ALA A 422 9.27 -3.41 -10.46
C ALA A 422 10.34 -2.32 -10.72
N CYS A 423 10.80 -2.18 -11.96
CA CYS A 423 11.81 -1.19 -12.35
C CYS A 423 11.29 0.25 -12.17
N ALA A 424 10.06 0.52 -12.61
CA ALA A 424 9.48 1.85 -12.49
C ALA A 424 9.18 2.22 -11.02
N SER A 425 8.68 1.28 -10.23
CA SER A 425 8.48 1.45 -8.79
C SER A 425 9.79 1.72 -8.05
N GLY A 426 10.85 0.98 -8.38
CA GLY A 426 12.18 1.18 -7.84
C GLY A 426 12.80 2.51 -8.24
N ALA A 427 12.64 2.95 -9.50
CA ALA A 427 13.13 4.22 -10.01
C ALA A 427 12.43 5.40 -9.30
N LEU A 428 11.09 5.36 -9.16
CA LEU A 428 10.34 6.39 -8.46
C LEU A 428 10.78 6.48 -6.99
N ALA A 429 10.77 5.37 -6.29
CA ALA A 429 11.13 5.32 -4.87
C ALA A 429 12.57 5.80 -4.63
N GLY A 430 13.53 5.35 -5.44
CA GLY A 430 14.95 5.70 -5.30
C GLY A 430 15.23 7.17 -5.56
N GLU A 431 14.74 7.71 -6.66
CA GLU A 431 15.02 9.09 -7.05
C GLU A 431 14.23 10.12 -6.24
N LEU A 432 12.99 9.83 -5.84
CA LEU A 432 12.27 10.71 -4.91
C LEU A 432 12.88 10.69 -3.51
N HIS A 433 13.43 9.54 -3.08
CA HIS A 433 14.18 9.45 -1.83
C HIS A 433 15.48 10.26 -1.86
N ALA A 434 16.02 10.48 -3.05
CA ALA A 434 17.17 11.33 -3.28
C ALA A 434 16.80 12.83 -3.40
N LEU A 435 15.70 13.13 -4.09
CA LEU A 435 15.25 14.50 -4.37
C LEU A 435 14.65 15.18 -3.14
N TRP A 436 13.78 14.51 -2.40
CA TRP A 436 13.03 15.10 -1.29
C TRP A 436 13.90 15.60 -0.13
N PRO A 437 14.88 14.85 0.39
CA PRO A 437 15.78 15.36 1.42
C PRO A 437 16.62 16.54 0.94
N LEU A 438 17.00 16.58 -0.33
CA LEU A 438 17.71 17.73 -0.93
C LEU A 438 16.81 18.96 -0.94
N ALA A 439 15.56 18.81 -1.35
CA ALA A 439 14.56 19.88 -1.35
C ALA A 439 14.26 20.36 0.08
N ARG A 440 14.11 19.47 1.06
CA ARG A 440 13.91 19.84 2.46
C ARG A 440 15.05 20.66 3.01
N ARG A 441 16.31 20.29 2.72
CA ARG A 441 17.49 21.06 3.12
C ARG A 441 17.55 22.43 2.46
N TYR A 442 17.10 22.53 1.20
CA TYR A 442 16.99 23.78 0.49
C TYR A 442 16.01 24.73 1.18
N PHE A 443 14.79 24.29 1.48
CA PHE A 443 13.78 25.10 2.15
C PHE A 443 14.03 25.29 3.65
N ALA A 444 14.86 24.46 4.27
CA ALA A 444 15.33 24.68 5.64
C ALA A 444 16.43 25.76 5.76
N GLY A 445 16.92 26.24 4.60
CA GLY A 445 18.00 27.25 4.59
C GLY A 445 19.43 26.66 4.74
N ASP A 446 19.59 25.34 4.81
CA ASP A 446 20.90 24.68 4.91
C ASP A 446 21.74 24.83 3.63
N LEU A 447 21.09 25.15 2.52
CA LEU A 447 21.70 25.37 1.22
C LEU A 447 21.33 26.78 0.77
N ALA A 448 22.32 27.67 0.59
CA ALA A 448 22.08 29.05 0.19
C ALA A 448 21.31 29.08 -1.15
N GLY A 449 20.33 29.95 -1.23
CA GLY A 449 19.43 30.15 -2.34
C GLY A 449 18.35 31.13 -1.94
N GLU A 450 17.32 31.28 -2.70
CA GLU A 450 16.12 32.06 -2.34
C GLU A 450 14.97 31.12 -1.92
N PRO A 451 15.05 30.49 -0.75
CA PRO A 451 14.06 29.50 -0.32
C PRO A 451 12.67 30.10 -0.03
N ASN A 452 12.62 31.39 0.23
CA ASN A 452 11.40 32.11 0.60
C ASN A 452 10.55 32.57 -0.59
N GLU A 453 10.95 32.25 -1.82
CA GLU A 453 10.14 32.56 -2.99
C GLU A 453 8.92 31.60 -3.04
N PRO A 454 7.68 32.12 -2.87
CA PRO A 454 6.48 31.25 -2.83
C PRO A 454 6.28 30.44 -4.12
N ARG A 455 6.84 30.93 -5.23
CA ARG A 455 6.85 30.21 -6.50
C ARG A 455 7.59 28.89 -6.44
N ARG A 456 8.74 28.83 -5.78
CA ARG A 456 9.56 27.59 -5.72
C ARG A 456 8.91 26.47 -4.92
N HIS A 457 8.15 26.80 -3.89
CA HIS A 457 7.33 25.80 -3.19
C HIS A 457 6.24 25.20 -4.10
N ALA A 458 5.58 26.07 -4.90
CA ALA A 458 4.57 25.62 -5.86
C ALA A 458 5.21 24.78 -6.98
N GLU A 459 6.33 25.24 -7.53
CA GLU A 459 7.09 24.52 -8.58
C GLU A 459 7.56 23.15 -8.10
N LEU A 460 8.12 23.05 -6.87
CA LEU A 460 8.52 21.77 -6.31
C LEU A 460 7.33 20.82 -6.16
N LYS A 461 6.21 21.34 -5.66
CA LYS A 461 4.98 20.56 -5.54
C LYS A 461 4.51 20.04 -6.90
N GLU A 462 4.49 20.90 -7.92
CA GLU A 462 4.14 20.52 -9.29
C GLU A 462 5.13 19.51 -9.88
N MET A 463 6.43 19.67 -9.64
CA MET A 463 7.44 18.72 -10.09
C MET A 463 7.22 17.32 -9.52
N ILE A 464 6.88 17.21 -8.22
CA ILE A 464 6.61 15.94 -7.57
C ILE A 464 5.32 15.33 -8.09
N ILE A 465 4.26 16.14 -8.22
CA ILE A 465 2.98 15.70 -8.78
C ILE A 465 3.18 15.18 -10.18
N ALA A 466 3.85 15.93 -11.06
CA ALA A 466 4.11 15.52 -12.43
C ALA A 466 4.91 14.20 -12.53
N ALA A 467 5.89 14.00 -11.65
CA ALA A 467 6.65 12.74 -11.61
C ALA A 467 5.76 11.56 -11.18
N VAL A 468 4.90 11.75 -10.17
CA VAL A 468 3.98 10.73 -9.69
C VAL A 468 2.84 10.48 -10.69
N GLU A 469 2.37 11.50 -11.39
CA GLU A 469 1.39 11.37 -12.47
C GLU A 469 1.95 10.56 -13.63
N LEU A 470 3.16 10.87 -14.09
CA LEU A 470 3.84 10.10 -15.13
C LEU A 470 4.01 8.63 -14.71
N PHE A 471 4.40 8.39 -13.46
CA PHE A 471 4.44 7.03 -12.91
C PHE A 471 3.07 6.37 -12.97
N SER A 472 2.01 7.07 -12.55
CA SER A 472 0.65 6.55 -12.54
C SER A 472 0.16 6.19 -13.95
N GLU A 473 0.48 7.02 -14.95
CA GLU A 473 0.17 6.75 -16.36
C GLU A 473 0.91 5.51 -16.88
N HIS A 474 2.21 5.39 -16.57
CA HIS A 474 2.98 4.21 -16.94
C HIS A 474 2.45 2.94 -16.28
N MET A 475 2.06 3.01 -15.01
CA MET A 475 1.49 1.87 -14.29
C MET A 475 0.12 1.49 -14.85
N ARG A 476 -0.74 2.45 -15.17
CA ARG A 476 -2.00 2.17 -15.86
C ARG A 476 -1.77 1.51 -17.22
N ALA A 477 -0.88 2.05 -18.03
CA ALA A 477 -0.54 1.48 -19.33
C ALA A 477 0.04 0.06 -19.21
N CYS A 478 0.86 -0.21 -18.20
CA CYS A 478 1.48 -1.51 -17.96
C CYS A 478 0.51 -2.54 -17.39
N LEU A 479 -0.30 -2.15 -16.39
CA LEU A 479 -1.05 -3.08 -15.55
C LEU A 479 -2.52 -3.22 -15.95
N LEU A 480 -3.15 -2.16 -16.49
CA LEU A 480 -4.57 -2.12 -16.83
C LEU A 480 -4.85 -2.39 -18.31
N SER A 481 -3.82 -2.50 -19.16
CA SER A 481 -4.03 -2.79 -20.57
C SER A 481 -4.66 -4.17 -20.78
N SER A 482 -5.78 -4.19 -21.49
CA SER A 482 -6.70 -5.34 -21.66
C SER A 482 -6.15 -6.50 -22.52
N GLY A 483 -4.88 -6.52 -22.87
CA GLY A 483 -4.27 -7.52 -23.72
C GLY A 483 -3.90 -8.79 -22.98
N SER A 484 -4.58 -9.91 -23.32
CA SER A 484 -4.02 -11.26 -23.17
C SER A 484 -3.89 -11.89 -21.76
N SER A 485 -4.83 -11.62 -20.84
CA SER A 485 -4.80 -12.31 -19.53
C SER A 485 -5.66 -13.59 -19.46
N SER A 486 -6.27 -14.01 -20.58
CA SER A 486 -7.36 -15.01 -20.55
C SER A 486 -6.92 -16.48 -20.45
N ASN A 487 -5.66 -16.80 -20.73
CA ASN A 487 -5.18 -18.20 -20.82
C ASN A 487 -4.15 -18.60 -19.75
N MET A 488 -3.77 -17.68 -18.84
CA MET A 488 -2.82 -18.01 -17.77
C MET A 488 -3.46 -18.87 -16.67
N GLY A 489 -2.68 -19.79 -16.10
CA GLY A 489 -3.09 -20.57 -14.93
C GLY A 489 -3.48 -19.68 -13.72
N LEU A 490 -4.33 -20.20 -12.83
CA LEU A 490 -4.79 -19.47 -11.63
C LEU A 490 -3.62 -19.01 -10.75
N GLU A 491 -2.68 -19.91 -10.47
CA GLU A 491 -1.51 -19.63 -9.63
C GLU A 491 -0.58 -18.59 -10.26
N ALA A 492 -0.40 -18.62 -11.57
CA ALA A 492 0.41 -17.62 -12.28
C ALA A 492 -0.24 -16.23 -12.21
N THR A 493 -1.56 -16.15 -12.36
CA THR A 493 -2.32 -14.90 -12.25
C THR A 493 -2.23 -14.34 -10.81
N ARG A 494 -2.39 -15.20 -9.80
CA ARG A 494 -2.28 -14.86 -8.38
C ARG A 494 -0.88 -14.35 -8.02
N SER A 495 0.15 -15.09 -8.39
CA SER A 495 1.55 -14.74 -8.14
C SER A 495 1.93 -13.40 -8.78
N ARG A 496 1.51 -13.17 -10.04
CA ARG A 496 1.75 -11.92 -10.75
C ARG A 496 1.06 -10.73 -10.07
N LEU A 497 -0.22 -10.88 -9.72
CA LEU A 497 -0.99 -9.81 -9.09
C LEU A 497 -0.37 -9.43 -7.74
N LEU A 498 0.00 -10.42 -6.92
CA LEU A 498 0.66 -10.20 -5.64
C LEU A 498 2.04 -9.54 -5.79
N SER A 499 2.85 -9.97 -6.77
CA SER A 499 4.16 -9.37 -7.04
C SER A 499 4.04 -7.92 -7.44
N ASN A 500 3.15 -7.59 -8.37
CA ASN A 500 2.95 -6.22 -8.82
C ASN A 500 2.38 -5.32 -7.71
N LEU A 501 1.39 -5.81 -6.94
CA LEU A 501 0.87 -5.09 -5.78
C LEU A 501 1.94 -4.84 -4.73
N ARG A 502 2.85 -5.80 -4.52
CA ARG A 502 3.98 -5.63 -3.60
C ARG A 502 4.88 -4.48 -4.06
N HIS A 503 5.26 -4.43 -5.33
CA HIS A 503 6.10 -3.35 -5.86
C HIS A 503 5.43 -1.98 -5.80
N LEU A 504 4.13 -1.91 -6.09
CA LEU A 504 3.37 -0.67 -5.95
C LEU A 504 3.27 -0.23 -4.48
N ARG A 505 3.06 -1.17 -3.55
CA ARG A 505 3.01 -0.90 -2.10
C ARG A 505 4.37 -0.48 -1.55
N GLU A 506 5.45 -1.14 -1.98
CA GLU A 506 6.82 -0.75 -1.63
C GLU A 506 7.13 0.68 -2.07
N ALA A 507 6.71 1.07 -3.30
CA ALA A 507 6.81 2.45 -3.76
C ALA A 507 5.97 3.40 -2.90
N TYR A 508 4.70 3.06 -2.64
CA TYR A 508 3.80 3.86 -1.80
C TYR A 508 4.32 4.04 -0.37
N GLU A 509 4.79 2.97 0.27
CA GLU A 509 5.41 3.04 1.60
C GLU A 509 6.68 3.89 1.62
N SER A 510 7.48 3.84 0.55
CA SER A 510 8.66 4.69 0.40
C SER A 510 8.27 6.16 0.35
N LEU A 511 7.19 6.50 -0.36
CA LEU A 511 6.65 7.86 -0.44
C LEU A 511 6.08 8.34 0.90
N ILE A 512 5.41 7.47 1.65
CA ILE A 512 4.90 7.78 3.00
C ILE A 512 6.06 8.11 3.96
N LYS A 513 7.18 7.37 3.88
CA LYS A 513 8.37 7.61 4.72
C LYS A 513 9.02 8.96 4.45
N LEU A 514 8.82 9.53 3.27
CA LEU A 514 9.34 10.85 2.89
C LEU A 514 8.50 12.01 3.45
N ASP A 515 7.34 11.72 4.06
CA ASP A 515 6.41 12.73 4.57
C ASP A 515 5.99 13.75 3.50
N LEU A 516 5.63 13.23 2.33
CA LEU A 516 5.17 14.03 1.18
C LEU A 516 3.78 14.63 1.44
N PRO A 517 3.39 15.70 0.74
CA PRO A 517 2.01 16.20 0.72
C PRO A 517 1.02 15.09 0.36
N SER A 518 -0.23 15.21 0.80
CA SER A 518 -1.27 14.18 0.58
C SER A 518 -1.60 13.93 -0.91
N GLN A 519 -1.45 14.94 -1.75
CA GLN A 519 -1.85 14.87 -3.17
C GLN A 519 -1.05 13.84 -3.99
N PRO A 520 0.31 13.81 -3.99
CA PRO A 520 1.06 12.73 -4.65
C PRO A 520 0.73 11.35 -4.11
N LEU A 521 0.49 11.22 -2.81
CA LEU A 521 0.13 9.95 -2.18
C LEU A 521 -1.23 9.44 -2.66
N SER A 522 -2.22 10.33 -2.79
CA SER A 522 -3.55 9.97 -3.29
C SER A 522 -3.54 9.48 -4.75
N ILE A 523 -2.60 9.99 -5.59
CA ILE A 523 -2.45 9.54 -6.97
C ILE A 523 -1.97 8.08 -7.02
N VAL A 524 -0.97 7.72 -6.22
CA VAL A 524 -0.46 6.35 -6.15
C VAL A 524 -1.48 5.41 -5.51
N GLU A 525 -2.15 5.85 -4.44
CA GLU A 525 -3.23 5.10 -3.81
C GLU A 525 -4.34 4.77 -4.81
N LYS A 526 -4.71 5.75 -5.66
CA LYS A 526 -5.69 5.54 -6.72
C LYS A 526 -5.24 4.47 -7.73
N VAL A 527 -3.97 4.45 -8.12
CA VAL A 527 -3.42 3.41 -9.00
C VAL A 527 -3.48 2.03 -8.34
N ILE A 528 -3.11 1.93 -7.07
CA ILE A 528 -3.22 0.69 -6.29
C ILE A 528 -4.67 0.22 -6.23
N PHE A 529 -5.59 1.15 -5.96
CA PHE A 529 -7.03 0.87 -5.91
C PHE A 529 -7.55 0.38 -7.27
N GLU A 530 -7.26 1.09 -8.37
CA GLU A 530 -7.63 0.71 -9.74
C GLU A 530 -7.06 -0.68 -10.11
N TYR A 531 -5.83 -0.98 -9.72
CA TYR A 531 -5.22 -2.29 -10.00
C TYR A 531 -5.84 -3.40 -9.16
N ARG A 532 -6.23 -3.14 -7.92
CA ARG A 532 -6.98 -4.09 -7.09
C ARG A 532 -8.35 -4.39 -7.70
N VAL A 533 -9.08 -3.37 -8.16
CA VAL A 533 -10.35 -3.54 -8.88
C VAL A 533 -10.16 -4.34 -10.16
N HIS A 534 -9.13 -4.04 -10.93
CA HIS A 534 -8.78 -4.79 -12.13
C HIS A 534 -8.47 -6.26 -11.82
N GLY A 535 -7.70 -6.53 -10.77
CA GLY A 535 -7.40 -7.89 -10.30
C GLY A 535 -8.67 -8.66 -9.91
N MET A 536 -9.58 -8.03 -9.18
CA MET A 536 -10.89 -8.59 -8.84
C MET A 536 -11.67 -8.95 -10.12
N THR A 537 -11.74 -8.02 -11.07
CA THR A 537 -12.45 -8.21 -12.34
C THR A 537 -11.85 -9.37 -13.15
N LEU A 538 -10.53 -9.51 -13.17
CA LEU A 538 -9.85 -10.63 -13.86
C LEU A 538 -10.22 -11.99 -13.27
N PHE A 539 -10.24 -12.13 -11.94
CA PHE A 539 -10.65 -13.38 -11.30
C PHE A 539 -12.12 -13.70 -11.59
N LEU A 540 -13.01 -12.71 -11.53
CA LEU A 540 -14.42 -12.87 -11.83
C LEU A 540 -14.67 -13.23 -13.31
N GLN A 541 -13.99 -12.57 -14.25
CA GLN A 541 -14.07 -12.91 -15.67
C GLN A 541 -13.54 -14.32 -15.96
N ARG A 542 -12.48 -14.72 -15.26
CA ARG A 542 -11.96 -16.08 -15.35
C ARG A 542 -12.97 -17.10 -14.85
N ALA A 543 -13.55 -16.88 -13.66
CA ALA A 543 -14.59 -17.75 -13.13
C ALA A 543 -15.77 -17.86 -14.10
N HIS A 544 -16.18 -16.73 -14.69
CA HIS A 544 -17.23 -16.72 -15.72
C HIS A 544 -16.88 -17.60 -16.93
N LYS A 545 -15.64 -17.52 -17.44
CA LYS A 545 -15.17 -18.39 -18.54
C LYS A 545 -15.11 -19.86 -18.13
N GLN A 546 -14.62 -20.14 -16.92
CA GLN A 546 -14.57 -21.50 -16.39
C GLN A 546 -15.97 -22.10 -16.27
N VAL A 547 -16.94 -21.33 -15.73
CA VAL A 547 -18.32 -21.78 -15.63
C VAL A 547 -18.91 -22.05 -17.01
N LYS A 548 -18.69 -21.17 -18.00
CA LYS A 548 -19.15 -21.42 -19.38
C LYS A 548 -18.55 -22.70 -20.00
N SER A 549 -17.32 -23.04 -19.66
CA SER A 549 -16.67 -24.26 -20.16
C SER A 549 -17.11 -25.55 -19.45
N LEU A 550 -17.95 -25.43 -18.40
CA LEU A 550 -18.46 -26.64 -17.71
C LEU A 550 -19.33 -27.51 -18.62
N ALA A 551 -20.04 -26.88 -19.57
CA ALA A 551 -20.81 -27.65 -20.56
C ALA A 551 -19.99 -28.69 -21.32
N ASP A 552 -18.75 -28.31 -21.69
CA ASP A 552 -17.87 -29.16 -22.47
C ASP A 552 -17.14 -30.23 -21.62
N ARG A 553 -17.29 -30.17 -20.31
CA ARG A 553 -16.65 -31.05 -19.34
C ARG A 553 -17.64 -31.98 -18.64
N GLU A 554 -18.92 -31.85 -18.92
CA GLU A 554 -19.94 -32.67 -18.29
C GLU A 554 -19.81 -34.12 -18.81
N THR A 555 -19.68 -35.04 -17.88
CA THR A 555 -19.51 -36.49 -18.17
C THR A 555 -20.78 -37.30 -17.92
N TRP A 556 -21.84 -36.65 -17.42
CA TRP A 556 -23.10 -37.29 -17.04
C TRP A 556 -22.96 -38.42 -15.99
N LYS A 557 -21.83 -38.48 -15.33
CA LYS A 557 -21.58 -39.44 -14.24
C LYS A 557 -22.30 -38.97 -12.98
N ILE A 558 -23.17 -39.81 -12.45
CA ILE A 558 -23.87 -39.55 -11.20
C ILE A 558 -22.87 -39.66 -10.05
N VAL A 559 -22.69 -38.60 -9.31
CA VAL A 559 -21.76 -38.51 -8.18
C VAL A 559 -22.47 -38.82 -6.88
N GLN A 560 -23.69 -38.32 -6.72
CA GLN A 560 -24.45 -38.44 -5.48
C GLN A 560 -25.94 -38.51 -5.77
N TYR A 561 -26.65 -39.32 -4.95
CA TYR A 561 -28.10 -39.25 -4.84
C TYR A 561 -28.44 -38.39 -3.63
N SER A 562 -29.19 -37.33 -3.86
CA SER A 562 -29.68 -36.43 -2.81
C SER A 562 -31.19 -36.52 -2.70
N ASP A 563 -31.78 -35.84 -1.70
CA ASP A 563 -33.25 -35.68 -1.60
C ASP A 563 -33.88 -34.99 -2.82
N TYR A 564 -33.04 -34.44 -3.71
CA TYR A 564 -33.41 -33.75 -4.95
C TYR A 564 -33.20 -34.60 -6.20
N GLY A 565 -32.72 -35.83 -6.07
CA GLY A 565 -32.44 -36.74 -7.16
C GLY A 565 -30.94 -36.99 -7.36
N ALA A 566 -30.68 -37.64 -8.49
CA ALA A 566 -29.31 -37.94 -8.95
C ALA A 566 -28.66 -36.67 -9.49
N ILE A 567 -27.53 -36.29 -8.88
CA ILE A 567 -26.79 -35.12 -9.27
C ILE A 567 -25.42 -35.48 -9.82
N THR A 568 -24.96 -34.75 -10.82
CA THR A 568 -23.61 -34.85 -11.35
C THR A 568 -22.64 -33.95 -10.58
N ASN A 569 -21.39 -33.87 -11.00
CA ASN A 569 -20.39 -33.01 -10.39
C ASN A 569 -20.60 -31.51 -10.71
N LEU A 570 -21.54 -31.16 -11.58
CA LEU A 570 -21.74 -29.78 -12.09
C LEU A 570 -22.02 -28.77 -11.01
N PRO A 571 -22.93 -28.96 -10.03
CA PRO A 571 -23.15 -28.03 -8.94
C PRO A 571 -21.91 -27.83 -8.03
N SER A 572 -21.19 -28.94 -7.77
CA SER A 572 -19.96 -28.91 -6.97
C SER A 572 -18.83 -28.16 -7.70
N LEU A 573 -18.73 -28.29 -9.02
CA LEU A 573 -17.76 -27.54 -9.83
C LEU A 573 -18.07 -26.05 -9.85
N LEU A 574 -19.34 -25.64 -9.83
CA LEU A 574 -19.71 -24.25 -9.64
C LEU A 574 -19.26 -23.74 -8.26
N GLU A 575 -19.53 -24.49 -7.21
CA GLU A 575 -19.18 -24.14 -5.84
C GLU A 575 -17.68 -24.00 -5.67
N THR A 576 -16.89 -24.98 -6.12
CA THR A 576 -15.42 -24.93 -6.10
C THR A 576 -14.86 -23.77 -6.93
N THR A 577 -15.43 -23.50 -8.12
CA THR A 577 -15.01 -22.37 -8.95
C THR A 577 -15.26 -21.03 -8.25
N MET A 578 -16.40 -20.89 -7.58
CA MET A 578 -16.73 -19.68 -6.82
C MET A 578 -15.86 -19.55 -5.58
N GLU A 579 -15.60 -20.63 -4.86
CA GLU A 579 -14.71 -20.65 -3.70
C GLU A 579 -13.27 -20.28 -4.07
N GLU A 580 -12.72 -20.88 -5.12
CA GLU A 580 -11.39 -20.54 -5.63
C GLU A 580 -11.30 -19.09 -6.07
N CYS A 581 -12.33 -18.58 -6.75
CA CYS A 581 -12.39 -17.20 -7.18
C CYS A 581 -12.40 -16.25 -5.98
N LEU A 582 -13.32 -16.43 -5.03
CA LEU A 582 -13.48 -15.56 -3.86
C LEU A 582 -12.28 -15.65 -2.92
N SER A 583 -11.75 -16.85 -2.67
CA SER A 583 -10.52 -17.05 -1.90
C SER A 583 -9.33 -16.36 -2.57
N SER A 584 -9.24 -16.36 -3.90
CA SER A 584 -8.18 -15.67 -4.63
C SER A 584 -8.32 -14.15 -4.51
N ILE A 585 -9.54 -13.63 -4.64
CA ILE A 585 -9.82 -12.20 -4.45
C ILE A 585 -9.52 -11.79 -3.01
N HIS A 586 -9.97 -12.59 -2.02
CA HIS A 586 -9.68 -12.31 -0.61
C HIS A 586 -8.18 -12.21 -0.33
N LYS A 587 -7.42 -13.23 -0.74
CA LYS A 587 -5.97 -13.30 -0.49
C LYS A 587 -5.15 -12.27 -1.26
N CYS A 588 -5.53 -11.97 -2.51
CA CYS A 588 -4.71 -11.13 -3.38
C CYS A 588 -5.16 -9.66 -3.41
N VAL A 589 -6.46 -9.41 -3.27
CA VAL A 589 -7.05 -8.10 -3.54
C VAL A 589 -7.56 -7.42 -2.28
N LEU A 590 -8.24 -8.14 -1.37
CA LEU A 590 -8.78 -7.55 -0.14
C LEU A 590 -7.71 -7.30 0.92
N ALA A 591 -6.62 -8.07 0.93
CA ALA A 591 -5.51 -7.80 1.82
C ALA A 591 -4.99 -6.38 1.57
N SER A 592 -5.40 -5.43 2.42
CA SER A 592 -5.01 -4.02 2.33
C SER A 592 -3.68 -3.78 3.01
N GLY A 593 -2.86 -2.93 2.40
CA GLY A 593 -1.67 -2.36 3.01
C GLY A 593 -2.02 -1.32 4.07
N ARG A 594 -1.00 -0.83 4.79
CA ARG A 594 -1.17 0.27 5.74
C ARG A 594 -1.67 1.52 5.01
N ARG A 595 -2.79 2.10 5.47
CA ARG A 595 -3.41 3.32 4.94
C ARG A 595 -4.04 3.19 3.54
N GLU A 596 -4.29 1.98 3.06
CA GLU A 596 -5.10 1.81 1.84
C GLU A 596 -6.58 1.92 2.18
N SER A 597 -7.36 2.56 1.31
CA SER A 597 -8.82 2.62 1.43
C SER A 597 -9.44 1.22 1.26
N PRO A 598 -10.50 0.90 2.02
CA PRO A 598 -11.22 -0.37 1.87
C PRO A 598 -11.84 -0.46 0.48
N LEU A 599 -11.64 -1.61 -0.19
CA LEU A 599 -12.11 -1.82 -1.56
C LEU A 599 -13.64 -1.93 -1.65
N LEU A 600 -14.24 -2.60 -0.66
CA LEU A 600 -15.67 -2.93 -0.63
C LEU A 600 -16.41 -2.06 0.40
N ALA A 601 -16.39 -0.75 0.21
CA ALA A 601 -17.23 0.16 0.98
C ALA A 601 -18.69 0.11 0.44
N GLU A 602 -19.67 0.33 1.31
CA GLU A 602 -21.08 0.40 0.90
C GLU A 602 -21.27 1.48 -0.17
N GLY A 603 -21.94 1.10 -1.27
CA GLY A 603 -22.19 2.01 -2.40
C GLY A 603 -20.99 2.24 -3.32
N SER A 604 -19.85 1.57 -3.10
CA SER A 604 -18.65 1.72 -3.95
C SER A 604 -18.83 1.05 -5.32
N GLU A 605 -18.20 1.63 -6.34
CA GLU A 605 -18.16 1.07 -7.69
C GLU A 605 -17.63 -0.39 -7.72
N PRO A 606 -16.55 -0.75 -7.00
CA PRO A 606 -16.08 -2.14 -6.93
C PRO A 606 -17.11 -3.13 -6.40
N LEU A 607 -17.94 -2.71 -5.45
CA LEU A 607 -19.04 -3.54 -4.95
C LEU A 607 -20.07 -3.84 -6.03
N ASN A 608 -20.43 -2.83 -6.82
CA ASN A 608 -21.36 -2.99 -7.95
C ASN A 608 -20.75 -3.91 -9.03
N ILE A 609 -19.44 -3.78 -9.30
CA ILE A 609 -18.72 -4.66 -10.22
C ILE A 609 -18.75 -6.10 -9.72
N LEU A 610 -18.46 -6.34 -8.45
CA LEU A 610 -18.53 -7.66 -7.83
C LEU A 610 -19.92 -8.27 -7.97
N GLN A 611 -20.97 -7.53 -7.61
CA GLN A 611 -22.36 -7.99 -7.69
C GLN A 611 -22.76 -8.31 -9.13
N LYS A 612 -22.46 -7.43 -10.08
CA LYS A 612 -22.75 -7.60 -11.50
C LYS A 612 -22.06 -8.85 -12.07
N HIS A 613 -20.76 -9.01 -11.84
CA HIS A 613 -20.04 -10.17 -12.35
C HIS A 613 -20.47 -11.47 -11.66
N THR A 614 -20.76 -11.44 -10.36
CA THR A 614 -21.32 -12.59 -9.64
C THR A 614 -22.65 -13.01 -10.27
N GLN A 615 -23.54 -12.08 -10.56
CA GLN A 615 -24.79 -12.35 -11.26
C GLN A 615 -24.53 -12.95 -12.64
N GLN A 616 -23.58 -12.40 -13.39
CA GLN A 616 -23.21 -12.93 -14.71
C GLN A 616 -22.67 -14.36 -14.63
N ILE A 617 -21.86 -14.68 -13.63
CA ILE A 617 -21.32 -16.04 -13.43
C ILE A 617 -22.45 -17.02 -13.10
N LEU A 618 -23.34 -16.64 -12.19
CA LEU A 618 -24.45 -17.50 -11.78
C LEU A 618 -25.46 -17.71 -12.93
N LEU A 619 -25.78 -16.65 -13.68
CA LEU A 619 -26.63 -16.75 -14.86
C LEU A 619 -25.95 -17.54 -16.00
N ALA A 620 -24.64 -17.44 -16.16
CA ALA A 620 -23.90 -18.27 -17.10
C ALA A 620 -24.01 -19.77 -16.76
N PHE A 621 -24.03 -20.10 -15.47
CA PHE A 621 -24.29 -21.49 -15.04
C PHE A 621 -25.70 -21.95 -15.41
N VAL A 622 -26.70 -21.10 -15.22
CA VAL A 622 -28.09 -21.40 -15.67
C VAL A 622 -28.10 -21.70 -17.17
N SER A 623 -27.43 -20.85 -17.97
CA SER A 623 -27.31 -21.06 -19.41
C SER A 623 -26.53 -22.34 -19.78
N VAL A 624 -25.55 -22.76 -18.97
CA VAL A 624 -24.87 -24.06 -19.15
C VAL A 624 -25.81 -25.20 -18.92
N VAL A 625 -26.60 -25.18 -17.84
CA VAL A 625 -27.59 -26.23 -17.54
C VAL A 625 -28.65 -26.25 -18.63
N GLU A 626 -29.12 -25.11 -19.09
CA GLU A 626 -30.06 -24.96 -20.18
C GLU A 626 -29.55 -25.57 -21.48
N LYS A 627 -28.28 -25.21 -21.85
CA LYS A 627 -27.64 -25.78 -23.04
C LYS A 627 -27.51 -27.31 -22.95
N LEU A 628 -27.12 -27.82 -21.80
CA LEU A 628 -26.98 -29.27 -21.57
C LEU A 628 -28.32 -29.99 -21.58
N ALA A 629 -29.40 -29.35 -21.12
CA ALA A 629 -30.72 -29.90 -21.07
C ALA A 629 -31.44 -29.84 -22.43
N LEU A 630 -31.50 -28.65 -23.06
CA LEU A 630 -32.42 -28.36 -24.17
C LEU A 630 -31.76 -28.39 -25.56
N HIS A 631 -30.41 -28.24 -25.65
CA HIS A 631 -29.71 -28.14 -26.95
C HIS A 631 -28.88 -29.39 -27.33
N SER A 632 -29.04 -30.47 -26.63
CA SER A 632 -28.27 -31.70 -26.88
C SER A 632 -28.89 -32.62 -27.94
N GLU A 633 -30.04 -32.24 -28.56
CA GLU A 633 -30.72 -33.03 -29.58
C GLU A 633 -29.89 -33.25 -30.86
N ASP A 634 -29.00 -32.28 -31.21
CA ASP A 634 -28.26 -32.32 -32.47
C ASP A 634 -27.04 -33.29 -32.45
N ALA A 635 -26.66 -33.78 -31.26
CA ALA A 635 -25.45 -34.63 -31.11
C ALA A 635 -25.75 -36.13 -31.35
N ASP A 636 -26.96 -36.60 -31.09
CA ASP A 636 -27.29 -38.02 -31.14
C ASP A 636 -27.57 -38.57 -32.56
N PHE A 637 -27.75 -37.71 -33.59
CA PHE A 637 -28.09 -38.14 -34.95
C PHE A 637 -26.90 -38.47 -35.86
N ASN A 638 -25.63 -38.19 -35.47
CA ASN A 638 -24.47 -38.31 -36.36
C ASN A 638 -23.45 -39.43 -36.03
N HIS A 639 -23.68 -40.26 -35.02
CA HIS A 639 -22.69 -41.28 -34.64
C HIS A 639 -23.17 -42.74 -34.83
N SER A 640 -23.19 -43.19 -36.08
CA SER A 640 -23.22 -44.58 -36.43
C SER A 640 -21.81 -45.09 -36.71
N SER A 641 -21.05 -45.40 -35.70
CA SER A 641 -19.81 -46.15 -35.83
C SER A 641 -19.60 -47.12 -34.66
N LEU A 642 -19.04 -48.30 -34.96
CA LEU A 642 -18.81 -49.39 -34.02
C LEU A 642 -17.95 -48.98 -32.78
N SER A 643 -17.14 -47.92 -32.88
CA SER A 643 -16.34 -47.41 -31.78
C SER A 643 -17.17 -46.74 -30.68
N VAL A 644 -18.28 -46.08 -31.07
CA VAL A 644 -19.22 -45.42 -30.14
C VAL A 644 -20.02 -46.49 -29.37
N ALA A 645 -20.38 -47.60 -30.00
CA ALA A 645 -21.07 -48.70 -29.31
C ALA A 645 -20.16 -49.38 -28.24
N LEU A 646 -18.86 -49.39 -28.44
CA LEU A 646 -17.90 -49.93 -27.45
C LEU A 646 -17.61 -48.95 -26.31
N GLU A 647 -17.52 -47.64 -26.61
CA GLU A 647 -17.44 -46.56 -25.60
C GLU A 647 -18.74 -46.50 -24.79
N GLN A 648 -19.90 -46.60 -25.42
CA GLN A 648 -21.19 -46.68 -24.74
C GLN A 648 -21.31 -47.92 -23.83
N ALA A 649 -20.78 -49.08 -24.26
CA ALA A 649 -20.75 -50.27 -23.41
C ALA A 649 -19.79 -50.17 -22.22
N LEU A 650 -18.72 -49.38 -22.35
CA LEU A 650 -17.80 -49.07 -21.26
C LEU A 650 -18.40 -48.02 -20.31
N GLU A 651 -19.11 -47.00 -20.84
CA GLU A 651 -19.84 -46.02 -20.03
C GLU A 651 -21.03 -46.68 -19.30
N GLU A 652 -21.63 -47.71 -19.87
CA GLU A 652 -22.67 -48.53 -19.23
C GLU A 652 -22.20 -49.22 -17.94
N ALA A 653 -20.94 -49.57 -17.84
CA ALA A 653 -20.35 -50.13 -16.64
C ALA A 653 -20.06 -49.09 -15.54
N GLU A 654 -20.05 -47.80 -15.87
CA GLU A 654 -19.68 -46.71 -14.96
C GLU A 654 -20.85 -45.88 -14.39
N GLY A 655 -22.12 -46.15 -14.74
CA GLY A 655 -23.33 -45.53 -14.17
C GLY A 655 -23.64 -44.12 -14.67
N GLY A 656 -23.26 -43.77 -15.91
CA GLY A 656 -23.59 -42.50 -16.54
C GLY A 656 -25.01 -42.44 -17.14
N ALA A 657 -25.57 -41.22 -17.37
CA ALA A 657 -26.85 -41.00 -18.00
C ALA A 657 -26.78 -41.35 -19.49
N ARG A 658 -27.61 -42.30 -19.92
CA ARG A 658 -27.57 -42.93 -21.26
C ARG A 658 -28.44 -42.20 -22.29
N THR A 659 -29.65 -41.81 -21.87
CA THR A 659 -30.64 -41.21 -22.76
C THR A 659 -30.77 -39.71 -22.55
N TRP A 660 -31.19 -38.99 -23.59
CA TRP A 660 -31.46 -37.55 -23.48
C TRP A 660 -32.52 -37.24 -22.40
N GLN A 661 -33.53 -38.07 -22.26
CA GLN A 661 -34.56 -37.92 -21.22
C GLN A 661 -33.97 -38.07 -19.80
N GLN A 662 -33.03 -39.01 -19.60
CA GLN A 662 -32.30 -39.10 -18.31
C GLN A 662 -31.45 -37.88 -18.06
N ARG A 663 -30.79 -37.33 -19.08
CA ARG A 663 -30.01 -36.08 -18.98
C ARG A 663 -30.90 -34.88 -18.62
N LEU A 664 -32.15 -34.80 -19.19
CA LEU A 664 -33.14 -33.80 -18.78
C LEU A 664 -33.44 -33.90 -17.29
N LEU A 665 -33.78 -35.09 -16.79
CA LEU A 665 -34.09 -35.30 -15.37
C LEU A 665 -32.91 -34.99 -14.45
N ILE A 666 -31.70 -35.36 -14.81
CA ILE A 666 -30.46 -35.03 -14.07
C ILE A 666 -30.20 -33.54 -14.11
N SER A 667 -30.41 -32.87 -15.25
CA SER A 667 -30.28 -31.41 -15.35
C SER A 667 -31.31 -30.70 -14.47
N ALA A 668 -32.55 -31.20 -14.38
CA ALA A 668 -33.53 -30.69 -13.44
C ALA A 668 -33.11 -30.89 -11.98
N ALA A 669 -32.59 -32.09 -11.64
CA ALA A 669 -32.08 -32.36 -10.31
C ALA A 669 -30.88 -31.49 -9.97
N ASN A 670 -29.92 -31.25 -10.89
CA ASN A 670 -28.81 -30.34 -10.74
C ASN A 670 -29.29 -28.88 -10.52
N ALA A 671 -30.29 -28.44 -11.29
CA ALA A 671 -30.87 -27.10 -11.15
C ALA A 671 -31.52 -26.92 -9.78
N GLN A 672 -32.33 -27.93 -9.36
CA GLN A 672 -33.01 -27.92 -8.06
C GLN A 672 -32.02 -27.94 -6.89
N TYR A 673 -30.98 -28.79 -6.95
CA TYR A 673 -29.92 -28.87 -5.97
C TYR A 673 -29.15 -27.57 -5.92
N THR A 674 -28.79 -27.01 -7.06
CA THR A 674 -28.10 -25.73 -7.13
C THR A 674 -28.95 -24.64 -6.48
N ARG A 675 -30.22 -24.54 -6.77
CA ARG A 675 -31.16 -23.55 -6.23
C ARG A 675 -31.28 -23.61 -4.71
N ARG A 676 -31.35 -24.83 -4.15
CA ARG A 676 -31.63 -25.05 -2.70
C ARG A 676 -30.39 -25.19 -1.84
N VAL A 677 -29.32 -25.77 -2.35
CA VAL A 677 -28.10 -26.09 -1.59
C VAL A 677 -26.93 -25.24 -2.04
N THR A 678 -26.49 -25.36 -3.30
CA THR A 678 -25.26 -24.73 -3.80
C THR A 678 -25.30 -23.20 -3.68
N LEU A 679 -26.42 -22.54 -3.99
CA LEU A 679 -26.53 -21.07 -3.84
C LEU A 679 -26.43 -20.63 -2.39
N ASN A 680 -26.91 -21.44 -1.44
CA ASN A 680 -26.77 -21.13 -0.02
C ASN A 680 -25.32 -21.36 0.45
N ASN A 681 -24.64 -22.42 -0.05
CA ASN A 681 -23.23 -22.65 0.21
C ASN A 681 -22.38 -21.50 -0.37
N ILE A 682 -22.67 -21.06 -1.58
CA ILE A 682 -22.01 -19.88 -2.18
C ILE A 682 -22.22 -18.65 -1.31
N ALA A 683 -23.42 -18.41 -0.79
CA ALA A 683 -23.68 -17.30 0.13
C ALA A 683 -22.84 -17.42 1.41
N ALA A 684 -22.66 -18.62 1.96
CA ALA A 684 -21.76 -18.87 3.11
C ALA A 684 -20.29 -18.63 2.75
N VAL A 685 -19.86 -18.99 1.53
CA VAL A 685 -18.50 -18.70 1.03
C VAL A 685 -18.25 -17.19 0.93
N PHE A 686 -19.25 -16.41 0.53
CA PHE A 686 -19.15 -14.94 0.57
C PHE A 686 -18.91 -14.43 1.99
N ASP A 687 -19.70 -14.89 2.95
CA ASP A 687 -19.56 -14.50 4.37
C ASP A 687 -18.19 -14.92 4.94
N SER A 688 -17.76 -16.15 4.71
CA SER A 688 -16.49 -16.68 5.24
C SER A 688 -15.27 -15.94 4.70
N ASN A 689 -15.35 -15.40 3.50
CA ASN A 689 -14.29 -14.59 2.88
C ASN A 689 -14.47 -13.08 3.12
N GLY A 690 -15.46 -12.66 3.94
CA GLY A 690 -15.66 -11.25 4.29
C GLY A 690 -16.28 -10.39 3.18
N PHE A 691 -16.99 -11.00 2.25
CA PHE A 691 -17.72 -10.29 1.20
C PHE A 691 -19.18 -10.03 1.61
N PRO A 692 -19.78 -8.92 1.20
CA PRO A 692 -21.21 -8.70 1.38
C PRO A 692 -22.00 -9.72 0.52
N LYS A 693 -23.10 -10.23 1.08
CA LYS A 693 -23.96 -11.22 0.38
C LYS A 693 -24.54 -10.63 -0.90
N PRO A 694 -24.41 -11.32 -2.04
CA PRO A 694 -24.98 -10.87 -3.31
C PRO A 694 -26.47 -11.23 -3.41
N THR A 695 -27.31 -10.68 -2.51
CA THR A 695 -28.72 -11.04 -2.37
C THR A 695 -29.50 -10.94 -3.69
N LEU A 696 -29.29 -9.87 -4.44
CA LEU A 696 -29.96 -9.65 -5.74
C LEU A 696 -29.55 -10.73 -6.77
N ALA A 697 -28.23 -11.03 -6.86
CA ALA A 697 -27.74 -12.05 -7.79
C ALA A 697 -28.28 -13.44 -7.43
N LEU A 698 -28.36 -13.77 -6.12
CA LEU A 698 -28.92 -15.02 -5.65
C LEU A 698 -30.42 -15.15 -5.91
N THR A 699 -31.21 -14.08 -5.71
CA THR A 699 -32.66 -14.08 -5.97
C THR A 699 -32.95 -14.23 -7.46
N THR A 700 -32.32 -13.44 -8.32
CA THR A 700 -32.47 -13.52 -9.77
C THR A 700 -32.06 -14.89 -10.31
N THR A 701 -31.01 -15.49 -9.77
CA THR A 701 -30.57 -16.84 -10.17
C THR A 701 -31.51 -17.91 -9.67
N LYS A 702 -32.08 -17.79 -8.47
CA LYS A 702 -33.11 -18.71 -7.97
C LYS A 702 -34.36 -18.69 -8.85
N GLU A 703 -34.79 -17.51 -9.29
CA GLU A 703 -35.89 -17.34 -10.22
C GLU A 703 -35.59 -17.95 -11.60
N ALA A 704 -34.39 -17.67 -12.13
CA ALA A 704 -33.95 -18.23 -13.41
C ALA A 704 -33.87 -19.77 -13.38
N LEU A 705 -33.32 -20.36 -12.30
CA LEU A 705 -33.29 -21.81 -12.10
C LEU A 705 -34.70 -22.39 -11.97
N SER A 706 -35.61 -21.70 -11.26
CA SER A 706 -37.01 -22.16 -11.15
C SER A 706 -37.71 -22.18 -12.50
N ASN A 707 -37.47 -21.16 -13.30
CA ASN A 707 -38.03 -21.08 -14.66
C ASN A 707 -37.45 -22.20 -15.55
N LEU A 708 -36.15 -22.41 -15.44
CA LEU A 708 -35.48 -23.50 -16.16
C LEU A 708 -35.97 -24.88 -15.73
N GLU A 709 -36.13 -25.12 -14.41
CA GLU A 709 -36.73 -26.35 -13.89
C GLU A 709 -38.14 -26.59 -14.51
N SER A 710 -38.94 -25.54 -14.63
CA SER A 710 -40.27 -25.63 -15.25
C SER A 710 -40.17 -25.96 -16.76
N SER A 711 -39.27 -25.27 -17.47
CA SER A 711 -39.08 -25.54 -18.92
C SER A 711 -38.55 -26.93 -19.19
N ILE A 712 -37.59 -27.42 -18.39
CA ILE A 712 -37.09 -28.79 -18.51
C ILE A 712 -38.22 -29.81 -18.21
N ALA A 713 -39.03 -29.51 -17.17
CA ALA A 713 -40.18 -30.37 -16.84
C ALA A 713 -41.18 -30.41 -17.96
N GLU A 714 -41.55 -29.27 -18.56
CA GLU A 714 -42.45 -29.19 -19.72
C GLU A 714 -41.89 -30.00 -20.90
N THR A 715 -40.60 -29.80 -21.24
CA THR A 715 -39.97 -30.55 -22.33
C THR A 715 -39.99 -32.08 -22.07
N TYR A 716 -39.70 -32.49 -20.82
CA TYR A 716 -39.77 -33.90 -20.44
C TYR A 716 -41.20 -34.45 -20.55
N LEU A 717 -42.21 -33.67 -20.09
CA LEU A 717 -43.59 -34.04 -20.14
C LEU A 717 -44.09 -34.16 -21.58
N GLU A 718 -43.75 -33.26 -22.49
CA GLU A 718 -44.01 -33.32 -23.91
C GLU A 718 -43.43 -34.60 -24.52
N GLN A 719 -42.13 -34.88 -24.28
CA GLN A 719 -41.44 -36.04 -24.84
C GLN A 719 -41.97 -37.40 -24.35
N LYS A 720 -42.51 -37.46 -23.13
CA LYS A 720 -43.10 -38.71 -22.58
C LYS A 720 -44.60 -38.72 -22.69
N GLY A 721 -45.27 -37.59 -22.67
CA GLY A 721 -46.73 -37.44 -22.72
C GLY A 721 -47.27 -37.62 -24.15
N ASP A 722 -46.64 -36.94 -25.14
CA ASP A 722 -47.11 -36.95 -26.51
C ASP A 722 -47.21 -38.38 -27.11
N PRO A 723 -46.19 -39.26 -26.98
CA PRO A 723 -46.32 -40.62 -27.45
C PRO A 723 -47.43 -41.43 -26.78
N LEU A 724 -47.74 -41.14 -25.53
CA LEU A 724 -48.83 -41.80 -24.80
C LEU A 724 -50.20 -41.29 -25.32
N VAL A 725 -50.29 -40.00 -25.51
CA VAL A 725 -51.47 -39.31 -26.04
C VAL A 725 -51.76 -39.83 -27.47
N ASP A 726 -50.74 -39.92 -28.33
CA ASP A 726 -50.88 -40.38 -29.72
C ASP A 726 -51.38 -41.84 -29.83
N THR A 727 -51.20 -42.68 -28.83
CA THR A 727 -51.72 -44.05 -28.83
C THR A 727 -53.23 -44.14 -28.50
N ILE A 728 -53.77 -43.13 -27.80
CA ILE A 728 -55.14 -43.14 -27.31
C ILE A 728 -56.12 -42.91 -28.44
N GLU A 729 -55.87 -41.91 -29.27
CA GLU A 729 -56.77 -41.52 -30.35
C GLU A 729 -57.08 -42.66 -31.37
N PRO A 730 -56.05 -43.30 -31.98
CA PRO A 730 -56.24 -44.42 -32.90
C PRO A 730 -56.98 -45.57 -32.23
N SER A 731 -56.65 -45.88 -30.99
CA SER A 731 -57.31 -46.99 -30.28
C SER A 731 -58.76 -46.72 -29.95
N MET A 732 -59.13 -45.48 -29.66
CA MET A 732 -60.52 -45.12 -29.43
C MET A 732 -61.37 -45.13 -30.69
N TYR A 733 -60.81 -44.78 -31.85
CA TYR A 733 -61.58 -44.63 -33.10
C TYR A 733 -61.50 -45.88 -33.99
N MET A 734 -60.36 -46.57 -34.10
CA MET A 734 -60.25 -47.75 -34.99
C MET A 734 -60.97 -48.99 -34.49
N GLY A 735 -61.20 -49.14 -33.20
CA GLY A 735 -61.90 -50.27 -32.59
C GLY A 735 -63.44 -50.29 -32.77
N ARG A 736 -64.05 -49.29 -33.42
CA ARG A 736 -65.52 -49.13 -33.49
C ARG A 736 -66.23 -50.05 -34.43
N SER A 737 -65.56 -50.59 -35.40
CA SER A 737 -66.29 -51.26 -36.58
C SER A 737 -66.77 -52.67 -36.35
N LYS A 738 -66.60 -53.29 -35.17
CA LYS A 738 -66.99 -54.75 -34.96
C LYS A 738 -67.55 -55.04 -33.56
N ILE A 739 -68.23 -54.10 -32.91
CA ILE A 739 -68.82 -54.41 -31.61
C ILE A 739 -70.29 -54.51 -31.75
N ASP A 740 -70.87 -55.72 -31.50
CA ASP A 740 -72.28 -55.90 -31.37
C ASP A 740 -72.82 -54.98 -30.20
N PRO A 741 -73.82 -54.16 -30.44
CA PRO A 741 -74.31 -53.17 -29.44
C PRO A 741 -74.74 -53.74 -28.10
N ASP A 742 -75.11 -55.14 -28.12
CA ASP A 742 -75.59 -55.81 -26.95
C ASP A 742 -74.57 -56.68 -26.15
N THR A 743 -73.38 -56.92 -26.71
CA THR A 743 -72.35 -57.69 -25.99
C THR A 743 -71.48 -56.82 -25.10
N LEU A 744 -71.54 -57.07 -23.79
CA LEU A 744 -70.59 -56.44 -22.79
C LEU A 744 -69.20 -57.01 -22.98
N VAL A 745 -68.23 -56.18 -22.96
CA VAL A 745 -66.83 -56.56 -23.22
C VAL A 745 -66.11 -56.83 -21.86
N ASP A 746 -65.41 -57.95 -21.86
CA ASP A 746 -64.71 -58.40 -20.62
C ASP A 746 -63.33 -57.81 -20.38
N ASP A 747 -62.79 -57.04 -21.33
CA ASP A 747 -61.43 -56.46 -21.22
C ASP A 747 -61.34 -55.04 -21.83
N ALA A 748 -60.32 -54.28 -21.38
CA ALA A 748 -60.04 -52.98 -21.90
C ALA A 748 -59.33 -53.01 -23.26
N ARG A 749 -59.35 -51.92 -23.98
CA ARG A 749 -58.57 -51.81 -25.23
C ARG A 749 -57.08 -51.79 -24.96
N PRO A 750 -56.24 -52.21 -25.93
CA PRO A 750 -54.78 -52.32 -25.77
C PRO A 750 -54.12 -51.05 -25.27
N TYR A 751 -54.57 -49.85 -25.61
CA TYR A 751 -53.99 -48.60 -25.22
C TYR A 751 -53.95 -48.38 -23.68
N VAL A 752 -54.95 -48.96 -22.98
CA VAL A 752 -54.95 -48.85 -21.50
C VAL A 752 -53.76 -49.62 -20.92
N TYR A 753 -53.44 -50.75 -21.47
CA TYR A 753 -52.25 -51.52 -21.05
C TYR A 753 -50.95 -50.85 -21.44
N GLU A 754 -50.93 -50.25 -22.66
CA GLU A 754 -49.76 -49.47 -23.12
C GLU A 754 -49.51 -48.29 -22.27
N ILE A 755 -50.53 -47.50 -21.93
CA ILE A 755 -50.46 -46.37 -21.03
C ILE A 755 -49.86 -46.81 -19.65
N ILE A 756 -50.41 -47.87 -19.06
CA ILE A 756 -49.98 -48.33 -17.76
C ILE A 756 -48.51 -48.83 -17.81
N ASN A 757 -48.15 -49.60 -18.83
CA ASN A 757 -46.79 -50.07 -18.99
C ASN A 757 -45.79 -48.91 -19.22
N ASN A 758 -46.16 -47.92 -20.02
CA ASN A 758 -45.36 -46.72 -20.25
C ASN A 758 -45.27 -45.83 -18.99
N LEU A 759 -46.36 -45.71 -18.23
CA LEU A 759 -46.34 -45.04 -16.94
C LEU A 759 -45.42 -45.72 -15.93
N ILE A 760 -45.39 -47.06 -15.93
CA ILE A 760 -44.45 -47.85 -15.09
C ILE A 760 -43.00 -47.58 -15.52
N ALA A 761 -42.74 -47.62 -16.85
CA ALA A 761 -41.43 -47.34 -17.38
C ALA A 761 -40.94 -45.89 -17.01
N VAL A 762 -41.86 -44.91 -17.17
CA VAL A 762 -41.58 -43.55 -16.79
C VAL A 762 -41.39 -43.42 -15.27
N HIS A 763 -42.26 -44.09 -14.48
CA HIS A 763 -42.10 -44.07 -13.01
C HIS A 763 -40.75 -44.64 -12.58
N ALA A 764 -40.35 -45.77 -13.14
CA ALA A 764 -39.07 -46.41 -12.86
C ALA A 764 -37.86 -45.51 -13.28
N GLU A 765 -37.94 -44.87 -14.45
CA GLU A 765 -36.94 -43.91 -14.92
C GLU A 765 -36.83 -42.68 -14.00
N VAL A 766 -37.96 -42.06 -13.69
CA VAL A 766 -38.00 -40.86 -12.85
C VAL A 766 -37.60 -41.19 -11.41
N ASP A 767 -38.04 -42.35 -10.88
CA ASP A 767 -37.70 -42.78 -9.52
C ASP A 767 -36.21 -43.04 -9.39
N SER A 768 -35.59 -43.69 -10.39
CA SER A 768 -34.15 -43.95 -10.42
C SER A 768 -33.30 -42.66 -10.41
N ILE A 769 -33.85 -41.56 -10.92
CA ILE A 769 -33.09 -40.29 -11.09
C ILE A 769 -33.57 -39.21 -10.12
N CYS A 770 -34.89 -39.02 -9.96
CA CYS A 770 -35.43 -37.87 -9.22
C CYS A 770 -35.70 -38.14 -7.73
N GLY A 771 -35.60 -39.39 -7.26
CA GLY A 771 -35.82 -39.76 -5.85
C GLY A 771 -37.16 -39.22 -5.32
N CYS A 772 -37.18 -38.48 -4.24
CA CYS A 772 -38.38 -37.92 -3.62
C CYS A 772 -39.19 -36.97 -4.52
N GLY A 773 -38.62 -36.47 -5.63
CA GLY A 773 -39.30 -35.65 -6.63
C GLY A 773 -40.05 -36.41 -7.70
N SER A 774 -39.89 -37.77 -7.75
CA SER A 774 -40.45 -38.66 -8.78
C SER A 774 -41.94 -38.51 -8.95
N SER A 775 -42.68 -38.38 -7.88
CA SER A 775 -44.12 -38.35 -7.88
C SER A 775 -44.73 -37.17 -8.68
N ARG A 776 -44.01 -36.07 -8.86
CA ARG A 776 -44.50 -34.89 -9.62
C ARG A 776 -44.63 -35.20 -11.10
N TYR A 777 -43.61 -35.68 -11.75
CA TYR A 777 -43.58 -35.95 -13.18
C TYR A 777 -44.62 -36.98 -13.56
N VAL A 778 -44.74 -38.05 -12.76
CA VAL A 778 -45.72 -39.09 -12.98
C VAL A 778 -47.17 -38.55 -12.83
N ARG A 779 -47.41 -37.66 -11.83
CA ARG A 779 -48.72 -36.99 -11.67
C ARG A 779 -49.06 -36.11 -12.87
N ASP A 780 -48.08 -35.30 -13.33
CA ASP A 780 -48.30 -34.41 -14.45
C ASP A 780 -48.59 -35.18 -15.75
N ILE A 781 -47.86 -36.31 -16.00
CA ILE A 781 -48.17 -37.20 -17.14
C ILE A 781 -49.54 -37.86 -16.99
N CYS A 782 -49.90 -38.30 -15.77
CA CYS A 782 -51.24 -38.81 -15.52
C CYS A 782 -52.34 -37.74 -15.80
N GLU A 783 -52.07 -36.47 -15.47
CA GLU A 783 -52.95 -35.37 -15.82
C GLU A 783 -53.17 -35.24 -17.34
N ILE A 784 -52.03 -35.22 -18.11
CA ILE A 784 -52.05 -35.13 -19.57
C ILE A 784 -52.86 -36.31 -20.19
N VAL A 785 -52.62 -37.51 -19.75
CA VAL A 785 -53.32 -38.71 -20.19
C VAL A 785 -54.83 -38.63 -19.85
N CYS A 786 -55.19 -38.22 -18.64
CA CYS A 786 -56.58 -38.07 -18.23
C CYS A 786 -57.31 -36.95 -18.98
N GLU A 787 -56.62 -35.87 -19.27
CA GLU A 787 -57.14 -34.73 -20.07
C GLU A 787 -57.46 -35.20 -21.49
N GLU A 788 -56.51 -35.93 -22.12
CA GLU A 788 -56.72 -36.44 -23.48
C GLU A 788 -57.87 -37.46 -23.53
N VAL A 789 -57.87 -38.39 -22.57
CA VAL A 789 -59.01 -39.34 -22.46
C VAL A 789 -60.34 -38.59 -22.32
N ALA A 790 -60.41 -37.47 -21.53
CA ALA A 790 -61.63 -36.67 -21.43
C ALA A 790 -61.95 -35.96 -22.72
N ARG A 791 -60.97 -35.36 -23.39
CA ARG A 791 -61.14 -34.64 -24.65
C ARG A 791 -61.69 -35.61 -25.73
N LEU A 792 -61.06 -36.76 -25.88
CA LEU A 792 -61.47 -37.77 -26.88
C LEU A 792 -62.83 -38.39 -26.53
N SER A 793 -63.12 -38.63 -25.22
CA SER A 793 -64.40 -39.12 -24.77
C SER A 793 -65.53 -38.17 -25.11
N ALA A 794 -65.30 -36.87 -25.02
CA ALA A 794 -66.29 -35.82 -25.37
C ALA A 794 -66.61 -35.80 -26.89
N CYS A 795 -65.64 -36.19 -27.73
CA CYS A 795 -65.81 -36.24 -29.18
C CYS A 795 -66.60 -37.51 -29.67
N VAL A 796 -66.78 -38.47 -28.78
CA VAL A 796 -67.45 -39.75 -29.10
C VAL A 796 -68.89 -39.71 -28.70
N ALA A 797 -69.80 -39.42 -29.66
CA ALA A 797 -71.21 -39.47 -29.40
C ALA A 797 -71.98 -40.12 -30.65
N PRO A 798 -73.08 -40.81 -30.47
CA PRO A 798 -73.68 -41.27 -29.20
C PRO A 798 -73.11 -42.60 -28.73
N HIS A 799 -73.10 -42.84 -27.41
CA HIS A 799 -72.69 -44.05 -26.79
C HIS A 799 -73.72 -45.20 -26.83
N SER A 800 -73.40 -46.33 -27.44
CA SER A 800 -74.18 -47.55 -27.23
C SER A 800 -73.92 -48.11 -25.81
N ARG A 801 -74.79 -48.98 -25.28
CA ARG A 801 -74.58 -49.60 -23.96
C ARG A 801 -73.22 -50.26 -23.79
N ALA A 802 -72.75 -50.96 -24.82
CA ALA A 802 -71.42 -51.60 -24.81
C ALA A 802 -70.26 -50.63 -24.84
N THR A 803 -70.40 -49.53 -25.62
CA THR A 803 -69.36 -48.47 -25.65
C THR A 803 -69.29 -47.66 -24.36
N ALA A 804 -70.42 -47.37 -23.75
CA ALA A 804 -70.50 -46.69 -22.45
C ALA A 804 -69.96 -47.54 -21.31
N PHE A 805 -70.24 -48.86 -21.33
CA PHE A 805 -69.67 -49.82 -20.41
C PHE A 805 -68.13 -49.88 -20.52
N ARG A 806 -67.62 -49.98 -21.71
CA ARG A 806 -66.18 -49.99 -21.98
C ARG A 806 -65.50 -48.70 -21.52
N ALA A 807 -66.07 -47.60 -21.86
CA ALA A 807 -65.52 -46.31 -21.41
C ALA A 807 -65.44 -46.23 -19.87
N ARG A 808 -66.47 -46.72 -19.14
CA ARG A 808 -66.45 -46.77 -17.67
C ARG A 808 -65.36 -47.73 -17.15
N LEU A 809 -65.23 -48.88 -17.80
CA LEU A 809 -64.20 -49.85 -17.45
C LEU A 809 -62.82 -49.24 -17.64
N GLU A 810 -62.53 -48.63 -18.76
CA GLU A 810 -61.26 -47.99 -19.06
C GLU A 810 -60.93 -46.85 -18.13
N CYS A 811 -61.85 -45.89 -17.86
CA CYS A 811 -61.68 -44.83 -16.88
C CYS A 811 -61.54 -45.41 -15.50
N GLY A 812 -62.27 -46.46 -15.12
CA GLY A 812 -62.13 -47.12 -13.83
C GLY A 812 -60.77 -47.82 -13.65
N LEU A 813 -60.22 -48.42 -14.69
CA LEU A 813 -58.91 -49.07 -14.73
C LEU A 813 -57.77 -48.03 -14.64
N LEU A 814 -57.91 -46.98 -15.45
CA LEU A 814 -56.93 -45.88 -15.34
C LEU A 814 -56.94 -45.25 -13.93
N ARG A 815 -58.13 -45.01 -13.35
CA ARG A 815 -58.23 -44.51 -11.96
C ARG A 815 -57.63 -45.47 -10.96
N LEU A 816 -57.81 -46.79 -11.15
CA LEU A 816 -57.20 -47.80 -10.27
C LEU A 816 -55.69 -47.83 -10.40
N ALA A 817 -55.16 -47.77 -11.61
CA ALA A 817 -53.72 -47.85 -11.87
C ALA A 817 -53.00 -46.60 -11.40
N THR A 818 -53.60 -45.44 -11.50
CA THR A 818 -52.98 -44.16 -11.16
C THR A 818 -53.37 -43.62 -9.78
N ALA A 819 -54.03 -44.42 -8.92
CA ALA A 819 -54.64 -44.02 -7.68
C ALA A 819 -53.74 -43.18 -6.76
N ASN A 820 -52.42 -43.53 -6.67
CA ASN A 820 -51.45 -42.83 -5.84
C ASN A 820 -50.86 -41.57 -6.51
N HIS A 821 -51.04 -41.45 -7.82
CA HIS A 821 -50.52 -40.35 -8.64
C HIS A 821 -51.64 -39.43 -9.16
N LEU A 822 -52.89 -39.65 -8.79
CA LEU A 822 -54.01 -38.89 -9.26
C LEU A 822 -54.05 -37.51 -8.61
N THR A 823 -54.03 -36.47 -9.42
CA THR A 823 -54.28 -35.12 -9.00
C THR A 823 -55.78 -34.81 -9.02
N ARG A 824 -56.19 -33.77 -8.26
CA ARG A 824 -57.57 -33.29 -8.26
C ARG A 824 -58.09 -32.90 -9.68
N LYS A 825 -57.15 -32.42 -10.54
CA LYS A 825 -57.46 -32.09 -11.91
C LYS A 825 -57.67 -33.36 -12.74
N ALA A 826 -56.78 -34.35 -12.65
CA ALA A 826 -56.93 -35.65 -13.32
C ALA A 826 -58.20 -36.37 -12.90
N GLU A 827 -58.59 -36.34 -11.61
CA GLU A 827 -59.88 -36.86 -11.17
C GLU A 827 -61.07 -36.11 -11.79
N ASN A 828 -61.00 -34.79 -11.95
CA ASN A 828 -62.04 -34.01 -12.62
C ASN A 828 -62.14 -34.37 -14.09
N TYR A 829 -61.02 -34.58 -14.80
CA TYR A 829 -61.05 -35.03 -16.20
C TYR A 829 -61.67 -36.42 -16.36
N LEU A 830 -61.33 -37.37 -15.50
CA LEU A 830 -61.97 -38.70 -15.52
C LEU A 830 -63.43 -38.63 -15.15
N ALA A 831 -63.83 -37.79 -14.21
CA ALA A 831 -65.23 -37.51 -13.85
C ALA A 831 -66.01 -36.88 -15.04
N GLN A 832 -65.39 -35.94 -15.76
CA GLN A 832 -65.94 -35.36 -17.00
C GLN A 832 -66.14 -36.40 -18.10
N SER A 833 -65.21 -37.28 -18.31
CA SER A 833 -65.32 -38.40 -19.24
C SER A 833 -66.51 -39.32 -18.93
N LEU A 834 -66.79 -39.46 -17.62
CA LEU A 834 -67.92 -40.29 -17.18
C LEU A 834 -69.25 -39.56 -17.16
N SER A 835 -69.31 -38.25 -17.08
CA SER A 835 -70.52 -37.45 -16.97
C SER A 835 -71.41 -37.47 -18.16
N GLY A 836 -70.84 -37.67 -19.39
CA GLY A 836 -71.55 -37.81 -20.67
C GLY A 836 -72.11 -39.20 -20.95
N LEU A 837 -71.83 -40.18 -20.09
CA LEU A 837 -72.27 -41.55 -20.37
C LEU A 837 -73.66 -41.88 -19.77
N PRO A 838 -74.51 -42.67 -20.48
CA PRO A 838 -75.78 -43.13 -19.96
C PRO A 838 -75.58 -43.88 -18.64
N PRO A 839 -76.50 -43.73 -17.64
CA PRO A 839 -76.35 -44.37 -16.34
C PRO A 839 -76.38 -45.90 -16.47
N LEU A 840 -75.58 -46.63 -15.58
CA LEU A 840 -75.66 -48.07 -15.44
C LEU A 840 -76.77 -48.42 -14.43
N ASP A 841 -77.97 -48.73 -14.98
CA ASP A 841 -79.15 -49.03 -14.20
C ASP A 841 -79.29 -50.52 -13.79
N ASN A 842 -78.65 -51.45 -14.57
CA ASN A 842 -78.69 -52.87 -14.31
C ASN A 842 -77.63 -53.26 -13.22
N ALA A 843 -78.08 -54.00 -12.19
CA ALA A 843 -77.22 -54.57 -11.15
C ALA A 843 -76.25 -55.59 -11.73
N ASP A 844 -76.55 -56.33 -12.81
CA ASP A 844 -75.74 -57.30 -13.50
C ASP A 844 -74.52 -56.60 -14.25
N ASP A 845 -74.82 -55.45 -14.86
CA ASP A 845 -73.80 -54.62 -15.51
C ASP A 845 -72.80 -54.10 -14.52
N LYS A 846 -73.22 -53.72 -13.31
CA LYS A 846 -72.31 -53.29 -12.19
C LYS A 846 -71.43 -54.42 -11.73
N LYS A 847 -72.01 -55.62 -11.50
CA LYS A 847 -71.28 -56.80 -11.11
C LYS A 847 -70.29 -57.23 -12.19
N HIS A 848 -70.69 -57.13 -13.48
CA HIS A 848 -69.81 -57.43 -14.58
C HIS A 848 -68.61 -56.46 -14.65
N LEU A 849 -68.85 -55.18 -14.45
CA LEU A 849 -67.80 -54.16 -14.37
C LEU A 849 -66.83 -54.44 -13.23
N GLU A 850 -67.34 -54.74 -12.02
CA GLU A 850 -66.49 -55.09 -10.85
C GLU A 850 -65.66 -56.32 -11.14
N THR A 851 -66.30 -57.38 -11.78
CA THR A 851 -65.60 -58.61 -12.14
C THR A 851 -64.53 -58.39 -13.20
N ALA A 852 -64.78 -57.56 -14.23
CA ALA A 852 -63.80 -57.16 -15.20
C ALA A 852 -62.64 -56.37 -14.58
N MET A 853 -62.93 -55.45 -13.66
CA MET A 853 -61.90 -54.70 -12.94
C MET A 853 -61.08 -55.61 -12.06
N GLN A 854 -61.69 -56.61 -11.34
CA GLN A 854 -60.93 -57.56 -10.52
C GLN A 854 -60.04 -58.47 -11.34
N ARG A 855 -60.51 -58.94 -12.54
CA ARG A 855 -59.72 -59.73 -13.47
C ARG A 855 -58.48 -58.94 -13.96
N PHE A 856 -58.70 -57.70 -14.33
CA PHE A 856 -57.66 -56.78 -14.73
C PHE A 856 -56.67 -56.58 -13.56
N LYS A 857 -57.14 -56.31 -12.35
CA LYS A 857 -56.29 -56.12 -11.15
C LYS A 857 -55.39 -57.34 -10.93
N LYS A 858 -55.97 -58.56 -11.01
CA LYS A 858 -55.23 -59.83 -10.85
C LYS A 858 -54.23 -60.04 -11.98
N ARG A 859 -54.55 -59.67 -13.22
CA ARG A 859 -53.69 -59.79 -14.41
C ARG A 859 -52.50 -58.83 -14.31
N MET A 860 -52.73 -57.61 -13.88
CA MET A 860 -51.74 -56.50 -13.79
C MET A 860 -51.23 -56.31 -12.37
N GLU A 861 -51.32 -57.27 -11.48
CA GLU A 861 -51.01 -57.11 -10.05
C GLU A 861 -49.59 -56.66 -9.83
N LEU A 862 -48.64 -57.26 -10.50
CA LEU A 862 -47.20 -56.91 -10.43
C LEU A 862 -46.94 -55.47 -10.94
N GLN A 863 -47.57 -55.11 -12.06
CA GLN A 863 -47.44 -53.80 -12.67
C GLN A 863 -48.08 -52.71 -11.80
N LEU A 864 -49.27 -52.98 -11.24
CA LEU A 864 -49.94 -52.06 -10.36
C LEU A 864 -49.18 -51.86 -9.04
N VAL A 865 -48.55 -52.92 -8.50
CA VAL A 865 -47.67 -52.82 -7.34
C VAL A 865 -46.47 -51.98 -7.64
N SER A 866 -45.80 -52.14 -8.82
CA SER A 866 -44.62 -51.36 -9.20
C SER A 866 -44.94 -49.86 -9.37
N LEU A 867 -46.13 -49.49 -9.84
CA LEU A 867 -46.56 -48.10 -10.00
C LEU A 867 -46.98 -47.47 -8.65
N ASN A 868 -47.42 -48.28 -7.70
CA ASN A 868 -47.89 -47.85 -6.37
C ASN A 868 -46.84 -48.05 -5.25
N CYS A 869 -45.64 -48.58 -5.57
CA CYS A 869 -44.55 -48.68 -4.59
C CYS A 869 -44.07 -47.26 -4.24
N ASN A 870 -44.52 -46.72 -3.09
CA ASN A 870 -43.87 -45.60 -2.47
C ASN A 870 -42.50 -46.05 -1.94
N VAL A 871 -41.40 -45.42 -2.31
CA VAL A 871 -40.02 -45.67 -1.89
C VAL A 871 -39.81 -45.41 -0.38
N GLU A 872 -40.82 -45.01 0.37
CA GLU A 872 -40.74 -44.79 1.82
C GLU A 872 -40.79 -46.05 2.68
N THR A 873 -40.81 -47.24 2.07
CA THR A 873 -40.87 -48.55 2.80
C THR A 873 -39.82 -49.56 2.35
N VAL A 874 -38.59 -49.16 2.10
CA VAL A 874 -37.45 -50.08 2.03
C VAL A 874 -36.28 -49.52 2.86
#